data_896c956d5e9576a14b569c186ba757ba
#
_entry.id   896c956d5e9576a14b569c186ba757ba
#
_cell.length_a   1.000
_cell.length_b   1.000
_cell.length_c   1.000
_cell.angle_alpha   90.00
_cell.angle_beta   90.00
_cell.angle_gamma   90.00
#
_symmetry.space_group_name_H-M   'P 1'
#
loop_
_entity.id
_entity.type
_entity.pdbx_description
1 polymer ?
#
loop_
_entity_poly.entity_id
_entity_poly.type
_entity_poly.pdbx_seq_one_letter_code
_entity_poly.pdbx_strand_id
1 'polypeptide(L)'
;MNRKLYWVIRKYWRKCDFYIKRLTYTIREKLELHHNLAQVQVKIVKTMILQICSSLLLAFLLAKCDGFLMDRFSLKPLLTDIVKDITIGGMGIAGVILGLYCANIASIFSAKYSNVPQNLARLFQQDIVTNSCIKQIVGYIVFCTIILLECAVGLNLYLTTMIGLLFLTIRVVVTFSLAGNRSYVLSDTFSIADIKFRDLYNTVKNVSKHDLFTTDQSFQNHYRKVAANDISILREIGHYNMCIPRNQNRTMLLFMEKILALGELYWENKSKIPFDSLWFDKKAQYQQWHLASDSEIRIALNTGTPIQPKERKHTHWFEEELLKINQECVEKFLKDDDVSMVQRYLISLCTISQTAGEWNQDLYWIHYLESVEAISKPVICRHLSNDDIDQEIALSAVDMLCSNFTSLIVGINRRLSQIDIEELLQLCTTYSDWNQCDIQSIPYLNTETCRKLYIQINAELSIEKIRITPDWYIKQTVASEIYKSIGTIIDSITAAIKSVFDIGQQLQNEKYEQAAATALSHVFEILNKCRISIRYIEEILPRLKDKHIENSIIWVEVSTALLHKEIKQIEEKLPAILIKCSVHYAVDHWKNREDSPDFLGLCYNHISEALIRSIERDDFQEFQEIYKDYFGLVLLYQEYVRTDVIKHKEEHMAGIVFHVATAPFAEYALISGLAIIWGEFKEENCWKDLVDSVLQRFVEQDEGNKRILQIFAQQLQARQRDILGIGNRDILQTGWTQRIEHSISESPKFETEYDHFSERLKTDSKLLSEFCGSILFHGSVELHDSEDVYMIVSVNKYLPDDQKYQSRSGWERDYES
;
A
#
# COMPACT_ATOMS: atom_id res chain seq x y z
N MET A 1 9.85 27.57 34.47
CA MET A 1 8.45 27.29 34.88
C MET A 1 8.38 26.34 36.09
N ASN A 2 9.08 26.67 37.18
CA ASN A 2 9.19 25.78 38.35
C ASN A 2 8.27 26.17 39.51
N ARG A 3 7.08 26.69 39.27
CA ARG A 3 6.16 27.05 40.36
C ARG A 3 5.19 25.90 40.63
N LYS A 4 5.35 25.18 41.74
CA LYS A 4 4.43 24.12 42.21
C LYS A 4 2.96 24.53 42.11
N LEU A 5 2.67 25.81 42.43
CA LEU A 5 1.32 26.38 42.35
C LEU A 5 0.70 26.34 40.95
N TYR A 6 1.48 26.60 39.90
CA TYR A 6 1.00 26.51 38.50
C TYR A 6 0.55 25.11 38.14
N TRP A 7 1.34 24.09 38.51
CA TRP A 7 1.00 22.71 38.22
C TRP A 7 -0.20 22.20 39.01
N VAL A 8 -0.35 22.65 40.26
CA VAL A 8 -1.53 22.34 41.07
C VAL A 8 -2.79 22.96 40.47
N ILE A 9 -2.77 24.24 40.11
CA ILE A 9 -3.89 24.94 39.46
C ILE A 9 -4.23 24.25 38.12
N ARG A 10 -3.22 23.93 37.29
CA ARG A 10 -3.41 23.26 36.01
C ARG A 10 -4.03 21.87 36.19
N LYS A 11 -3.63 21.10 37.21
CA LYS A 11 -4.20 19.78 37.53
C LYS A 11 -5.69 19.90 37.91
N TYR A 12 -6.03 20.87 38.78
CA TYR A 12 -7.44 21.09 39.15
C TYR A 12 -8.25 21.60 37.97
N TRP A 13 -7.74 22.51 37.17
CA TRP A 13 -8.41 23.00 35.97
C TRP A 13 -8.70 21.86 34.98
N ARG A 14 -7.73 20.99 34.72
CA ARG A 14 -7.95 19.81 33.85
C ARG A 14 -8.98 18.83 34.42
N LYS A 15 -9.01 18.61 35.74
CA LYS A 15 -10.05 17.79 36.37
C LYS A 15 -11.43 18.42 36.22
N CYS A 16 -11.56 19.71 36.45
CA CYS A 16 -12.84 20.42 36.26
C CYS A 16 -13.30 20.38 34.80
N ASP A 17 -12.39 20.63 33.85
CA ASP A 17 -12.69 20.52 32.40
C ASP A 17 -13.16 19.11 32.02
N PHE A 18 -12.50 18.08 32.56
CA PHE A 18 -12.89 16.69 32.39
C PHE A 18 -14.32 16.43 32.87
N TYR A 19 -14.64 16.80 34.11
CA TYR A 19 -15.97 16.54 34.66
C TYR A 19 -17.07 17.33 33.95
N ILE A 20 -16.81 18.56 33.55
CA ILE A 20 -17.76 19.37 32.79
C ILE A 20 -18.01 18.75 31.41
N LYS A 21 -16.97 18.35 30.69
CA LYS A 21 -17.11 17.70 29.38
C LYS A 21 -17.78 16.32 29.51
N ARG A 22 -17.41 15.53 30.51
CA ARG A 22 -18.06 14.24 30.78
C ARG A 22 -19.56 14.40 31.00
N LEU A 23 -19.94 15.36 31.86
CA LEU A 23 -21.35 15.65 32.10
C LEU A 23 -22.07 16.07 30.82
N THR A 24 -21.48 16.96 30.04
CA THR A 24 -22.08 17.43 28.76
C THR A 24 -22.20 16.31 27.75
N TYR A 25 -21.25 15.41 27.63
CA TYR A 25 -21.32 14.28 26.69
C TYR A 25 -22.32 13.22 27.13
N THR A 26 -22.37 12.90 28.43
CA THR A 26 -23.35 11.95 28.97
C THR A 26 -24.79 12.50 28.86
N ILE A 27 -24.99 13.78 29.09
CA ILE A 27 -26.28 14.42 28.89
C ILE A 27 -26.67 14.41 27.41
N ARG A 28 -25.72 14.70 26.51
CA ARG A 28 -25.95 14.69 25.09
C ARG A 28 -26.33 13.31 24.59
N GLU A 29 -25.65 12.27 25.04
CA GLU A 29 -25.94 10.88 24.69
C GLU A 29 -27.35 10.45 25.13
N LYS A 30 -27.77 10.82 26.37
CA LYS A 30 -29.13 10.55 26.85
C LYS A 30 -30.20 11.34 26.11
N LEU A 31 -29.87 12.55 25.63
CA LEU A 31 -30.81 13.40 24.89
C LEU A 31 -30.96 12.99 23.42
N GLU A 32 -29.90 12.43 22.81
CA GLU A 32 -29.93 11.95 21.41
C GLU A 32 -30.87 10.73 21.26
N LEU A 33 -31.11 9.97 22.33
CA LEU A 33 -32.08 8.87 22.37
C LEU A 33 -33.54 9.33 22.26
N HIS A 34 -33.86 10.62 22.45
CA HIS A 34 -35.19 11.18 22.45
C HIS A 34 -35.34 12.36 21.45
N HIS A 35 -35.83 12.10 20.26
CA HIS A 35 -36.33 13.01 19.20
C HIS A 35 -35.50 14.21 18.71
N ASN A 36 -35.00 14.11 17.47
CA ASN A 36 -34.11 15.06 16.77
C ASN A 36 -34.71 16.47 16.46
N LEU A 37 -36.01 16.64 16.28
CA LEU A 37 -36.61 17.93 15.91
C LEU A 37 -36.93 18.83 17.11
N ALA A 38 -37.44 18.27 18.20
CA ALA A 38 -37.73 19.03 19.43
C ALA A 38 -36.45 19.57 20.08
N GLN A 39 -35.31 18.90 19.90
CA GLN A 39 -34.02 19.29 20.48
C GLN A 39 -33.46 20.57 19.88
N VAL A 40 -33.61 20.77 18.56
CA VAL A 40 -33.09 21.98 17.86
C VAL A 40 -33.87 23.19 18.37
N GLN A 41 -35.20 23.08 18.51
CA GLN A 41 -36.03 24.14 19.02
C GLN A 41 -35.72 24.44 20.49
N VAL A 42 -35.60 23.41 21.35
CA VAL A 42 -35.25 23.58 22.76
C VAL A 42 -33.87 24.21 22.93
N LYS A 43 -32.88 23.82 22.07
CA LYS A 43 -31.54 24.41 22.09
C LYS A 43 -31.54 25.89 21.68
N ILE A 44 -32.35 26.26 20.70
CA ILE A 44 -32.51 27.66 20.25
C ILE A 44 -33.15 28.48 21.38
N VAL A 45 -34.27 28.02 21.96
CA VAL A 45 -34.96 28.67 23.06
C VAL A 45 -34.04 28.82 24.28
N LYS A 46 -33.34 27.77 24.69
CA LYS A 46 -32.37 27.82 25.81
C LYS A 46 -31.25 28.85 25.57
N THR A 47 -30.72 28.91 24.34
CA THR A 47 -29.68 29.89 24.03
C THR A 47 -30.22 31.33 24.01
N MET A 48 -31.44 31.55 23.52
CA MET A 48 -32.10 32.85 23.58
C MET A 48 -32.37 33.30 25.02
N ILE A 49 -32.89 32.43 25.87
CA ILE A 49 -33.09 32.72 27.28
C ILE A 49 -31.76 33.10 27.97
N LEU A 50 -30.70 32.33 27.71
CA LEU A 50 -29.39 32.61 28.30
C LEU A 50 -28.85 33.96 27.84
N GLN A 51 -29.10 34.35 26.57
CA GLN A 51 -28.68 35.64 26.00
C GLN A 51 -29.45 36.79 26.65
N ILE A 52 -30.75 36.63 26.79
CA ILE A 52 -31.59 37.62 27.47
C ILE A 52 -31.15 37.79 28.94
N CYS A 53 -30.94 36.71 29.67
CA CYS A 53 -30.46 36.74 31.03
C CYS A 53 -29.09 37.40 31.17
N SER A 54 -28.16 37.12 30.21
CA SER A 54 -26.82 37.71 30.22
C SER A 54 -26.85 39.22 29.92
N SER A 55 -27.76 39.64 29.00
CA SER A 55 -27.92 41.06 28.65
C SER A 55 -28.57 41.86 29.80
N LEU A 56 -29.58 41.27 30.46
CA LEU A 56 -30.18 41.84 31.66
C LEU A 56 -29.16 41.97 32.80
N LEU A 57 -28.36 40.96 33.04
CA LEU A 57 -27.29 40.97 34.05
C LEU A 57 -26.27 42.06 33.75
N LEU A 58 -25.86 42.22 32.49
CA LEU A 58 -24.93 43.24 32.05
C LEU A 58 -25.49 44.64 32.25
N ALA A 59 -26.74 44.91 31.83
CA ALA A 59 -27.43 46.16 32.01
C ALA A 59 -27.55 46.51 33.51
N PHE A 60 -27.93 45.57 34.34
CA PHE A 60 -27.97 45.70 35.78
C PHE A 60 -26.61 46.03 36.40
N LEU A 61 -25.57 45.35 35.98
CA LEU A 61 -24.20 45.66 36.46
C LEU A 61 -23.73 47.05 36.06
N LEU A 62 -23.99 47.47 34.82
CA LEU A 62 -23.67 48.81 34.35
C LEU A 62 -24.43 49.87 35.11
N ALA A 63 -25.73 49.69 35.35
CA ALA A 63 -26.54 50.59 36.16
C ALA A 63 -26.07 50.71 37.65
N LYS A 64 -25.59 49.59 38.22
CA LYS A 64 -24.96 49.59 39.53
C LYS A 64 -23.60 50.29 39.54
N CYS A 65 -22.78 50.11 38.49
CA CYS A 65 -21.53 50.84 38.34
C CYS A 65 -21.79 52.34 38.14
N ASP A 66 -22.79 52.73 37.39
CA ASP A 66 -23.16 54.11 37.23
C ASP A 66 -23.58 54.73 38.55
N GLY A 67 -24.43 54.05 39.37
CA GLY A 67 -24.80 54.50 40.71
C GLY A 67 -23.58 54.72 41.63
N PHE A 68 -22.65 53.74 41.65
CA PHE A 68 -21.43 53.84 42.44
C PHE A 68 -20.51 54.99 42.00
N LEU A 69 -20.37 55.25 40.70
CA LEU A 69 -19.57 56.34 40.18
C LEU A 69 -20.20 57.72 40.38
N MET A 70 -21.53 57.78 40.35
CA MET A 70 -22.31 58.99 40.68
C MET A 70 -22.04 59.43 42.10
N ASP A 71 -22.15 58.53 43.06
CA ASP A 71 -21.92 58.79 44.46
C ASP A 71 -20.48 59.25 44.78
N ARG A 72 -19.49 58.77 43.97
CA ARG A 72 -18.08 59.04 44.21
C ARG A 72 -17.54 60.29 43.46
N PHE A 73 -18.09 60.59 42.25
CA PHE A 73 -17.51 61.61 41.36
C PHE A 73 -18.53 62.72 40.97
N SER A 74 -19.71 62.76 41.49
CA SER A 74 -20.76 63.78 41.22
C SER A 74 -20.99 64.00 39.71
N LEU A 75 -21.05 62.96 38.91
CA LEU A 75 -21.25 63.01 37.46
C LEU A 75 -22.68 63.43 37.11
N LYS A 76 -22.83 64.27 36.11
CA LYS A 76 -24.18 64.70 35.63
C LYS A 76 -24.79 63.57 34.77
N PRO A 77 -26.10 63.33 34.84
CA PRO A 77 -26.79 62.41 33.96
C PRO A 77 -26.66 62.83 32.49
N LEU A 78 -26.56 61.88 31.57
CA LEU A 78 -26.54 62.15 30.12
C LEU A 78 -27.98 62.51 29.66
N LEU A 79 -28.05 63.35 28.63
CA LEU A 79 -29.33 63.63 27.96
C LEU A 79 -29.95 62.36 27.41
N THR A 80 -31.11 61.96 27.91
CA THR A 80 -31.82 60.73 27.55
C THR A 80 -32.10 60.61 26.05
N ASP A 81 -32.35 61.74 25.37
CA ASP A 81 -32.61 61.73 23.94
C ASP A 81 -31.38 61.33 23.11
N ILE A 82 -30.18 61.78 23.52
CA ILE A 82 -28.93 61.36 22.83
C ILE A 82 -28.63 59.90 23.01
N VAL A 83 -28.88 59.33 24.21
CA VAL A 83 -28.67 57.92 24.48
C VAL A 83 -29.66 57.09 23.66
N LYS A 84 -30.92 57.51 23.56
CA LYS A 84 -31.95 56.88 22.80
C LYS A 84 -31.61 56.86 21.31
N ASP A 85 -31.19 57.99 20.73
CA ASP A 85 -30.84 58.08 19.29
C ASP A 85 -29.64 57.18 18.92
N ILE A 86 -28.59 57.18 19.75
CA ILE A 86 -27.43 56.30 19.57
C ILE A 86 -27.80 54.84 19.69
N THR A 87 -28.67 54.49 20.63
CA THR A 87 -29.14 53.12 20.87
C THR A 87 -30.01 52.64 19.69
N ILE A 88 -30.91 53.46 19.19
CA ILE A 88 -31.73 53.17 17.97
C ILE A 88 -30.81 53.01 16.76
N GLY A 89 -29.83 53.92 16.56
CA GLY A 89 -28.87 53.81 15.46
C GLY A 89 -28.03 52.54 15.54
N GLY A 90 -27.52 52.21 16.72
CA GLY A 90 -26.78 50.96 16.92
C GLY A 90 -27.62 49.69 16.67
N MET A 91 -28.85 49.67 17.16
CA MET A 91 -29.77 48.56 16.89
C MET A 91 -30.15 48.43 15.42
N GLY A 92 -30.30 49.57 14.71
CA GLY A 92 -30.56 49.60 13.27
C GLY A 92 -29.39 49.00 12.49
N ILE A 93 -28.14 49.38 12.79
CA ILE A 93 -26.94 48.82 12.20
C ILE A 93 -26.88 47.30 12.43
N ALA A 94 -27.12 46.84 13.65
CA ALA A 94 -27.07 45.42 13.98
C ALA A 94 -28.16 44.61 13.23
N GLY A 95 -29.32 45.18 13.07
CA GLY A 95 -30.42 44.58 12.28
C GLY A 95 -30.09 44.44 10.80
N VAL A 96 -29.53 45.47 10.20
CA VAL A 96 -29.04 45.45 8.79
C VAL A 96 -27.94 44.41 8.61
N ILE A 97 -26.96 44.37 9.52
CA ILE A 97 -25.88 43.39 9.50
C ILE A 97 -26.44 41.96 9.59
N LEU A 98 -27.36 41.70 10.46
CA LEU A 98 -27.99 40.37 10.61
C LEU A 98 -28.80 40.01 9.35
N GLY A 99 -29.52 40.93 8.76
CA GLY A 99 -30.29 40.71 7.53
C GLY A 99 -29.37 40.39 6.32
N LEU A 100 -28.31 41.18 6.14
CA LEU A 100 -27.32 40.96 5.07
C LEU A 100 -26.59 39.60 5.24
N TYR A 101 -26.30 39.26 6.46
CA TYR A 101 -25.67 37.95 6.74
C TYR A 101 -26.60 36.77 6.39
N CYS A 102 -27.86 36.83 6.82
CA CYS A 102 -28.83 35.78 6.48
C CYS A 102 -29.08 35.68 4.97
N ALA A 103 -29.19 36.83 4.27
CA ALA A 103 -29.34 36.87 2.85
C ALA A 103 -28.11 36.29 2.09
N ASN A 104 -26.92 36.57 2.56
CA ASN A 104 -25.68 36.03 1.98
C ASN A 104 -25.59 34.52 2.13
N ILE A 105 -25.90 33.98 3.31
CA ILE A 105 -25.93 32.53 3.52
C ILE A 105 -26.99 31.87 2.64
N ALA A 106 -28.21 32.44 2.55
CA ALA A 106 -29.25 31.90 1.71
C ALA A 106 -28.86 31.91 0.22
N SER A 107 -28.16 32.96 -0.24
CA SER A 107 -27.63 33.07 -1.61
C SER A 107 -26.56 32.00 -1.89
N ILE A 108 -25.57 31.82 -1.00
CA ILE A 108 -24.54 30.78 -1.14
C ILE A 108 -25.19 29.39 -1.19
N PHE A 109 -26.16 29.14 -0.32
CA PHE A 109 -26.89 27.87 -0.27
C PHE A 109 -27.68 27.62 -1.56
N SER A 110 -28.41 28.58 -2.04
CA SER A 110 -29.19 28.46 -3.27
C SER A 110 -28.30 28.28 -4.51
N ALA A 111 -27.18 29.01 -4.59
CA ALA A 111 -26.31 28.98 -5.76
C ALA A 111 -25.43 27.73 -5.87
N LYS A 112 -24.91 27.24 -4.77
CA LYS A 112 -23.93 26.16 -4.78
C LYS A 112 -24.43 24.82 -4.20
N TYR A 113 -25.39 24.87 -3.30
CA TYR A 113 -25.79 23.69 -2.50
C TYR A 113 -27.24 23.26 -2.71
N SER A 114 -27.94 23.77 -3.74
CA SER A 114 -29.32 23.41 -4.05
C SER A 114 -29.52 21.93 -4.37
N ASN A 115 -28.47 21.28 -4.90
CA ASN A 115 -28.50 19.86 -5.29
C ASN A 115 -27.68 18.96 -4.35
N VAL A 116 -27.28 19.46 -3.19
CA VAL A 116 -26.38 18.74 -2.25
C VAL A 116 -27.19 18.01 -1.18
N PRO A 117 -26.74 16.82 -0.73
CA PRO A 117 -27.36 16.07 0.36
C PRO A 117 -27.53 16.88 1.66
N GLN A 118 -28.56 16.52 2.43
CA GLN A 118 -29.00 17.28 3.62
C GLN A 118 -27.94 17.45 4.71
N ASN A 119 -26.90 16.62 4.75
CA ASN A 119 -25.88 16.68 5.80
C ASN A 119 -24.91 17.86 5.65
N LEU A 120 -24.53 18.22 4.41
CA LEU A 120 -23.76 19.46 4.14
C LEU A 120 -24.56 20.72 4.53
N ALA A 121 -25.88 20.73 4.27
CA ALA A 121 -26.75 21.81 4.73
C ALA A 121 -26.76 21.94 6.25
N ARG A 122 -26.74 20.81 6.99
CA ARG A 122 -26.66 20.81 8.45
C ARG A 122 -25.35 21.38 8.97
N LEU A 123 -24.24 21.27 8.23
CA LEU A 123 -22.95 21.86 8.62
C LEU A 123 -23.05 23.38 8.77
N PHE A 124 -23.69 24.06 7.82
CA PHE A 124 -23.89 25.51 7.92
C PHE A 124 -24.74 25.87 9.13
N GLN A 125 -25.75 25.06 9.45
CA GLN A 125 -26.61 25.28 10.62
C GLN A 125 -25.89 24.97 11.95
N GLN A 126 -24.89 24.12 11.94
CA GLN A 126 -24.16 23.67 13.13
C GLN A 126 -22.80 24.36 13.32
N ASP A 127 -22.36 25.22 12.38
CA ASP A 127 -21.09 25.91 12.52
C ASP A 127 -21.07 26.75 13.80
N ILE A 128 -20.16 26.38 14.70
CA ILE A 128 -20.03 26.98 16.03
C ILE A 128 -19.67 28.47 15.93
N VAL A 129 -18.81 28.84 14.98
CA VAL A 129 -18.34 30.22 14.78
C VAL A 129 -19.48 31.10 14.31
N THR A 130 -20.16 30.67 13.25
CA THR A 130 -21.36 31.34 12.70
C THR A 130 -22.45 31.53 13.75
N ASN A 131 -22.81 30.46 14.46
CA ASN A 131 -23.81 30.53 15.53
C ASN A 131 -23.38 31.45 16.68
N SER A 132 -22.08 31.48 17.01
CA SER A 132 -21.55 32.40 18.01
C SER A 132 -21.64 33.87 17.56
N CYS A 133 -21.35 34.15 16.29
CA CYS A 133 -21.47 35.49 15.71
C CYS A 133 -22.95 35.95 15.74
N ILE A 134 -23.87 35.13 15.27
CA ILE A 134 -25.30 35.42 15.32
C ILE A 134 -25.77 35.71 16.76
N LYS A 135 -25.38 34.86 17.73
CA LYS A 135 -25.71 35.05 19.14
C LYS A 135 -25.22 36.39 19.70
N GLN A 136 -24.02 36.82 19.33
CA GLN A 136 -23.44 38.09 19.77
C GLN A 136 -24.24 39.28 19.21
N ILE A 137 -24.61 39.22 17.93
CA ILE A 137 -25.42 40.28 17.29
C ILE A 137 -26.82 40.35 17.92
N VAL A 138 -27.47 39.18 18.10
CA VAL A 138 -28.81 39.12 18.78
C VAL A 138 -28.73 39.61 20.22
N GLY A 139 -27.68 39.21 20.96
CA GLY A 139 -27.46 39.68 22.33
C GLY A 139 -27.28 41.20 22.43
N TYR A 140 -26.58 41.79 21.46
CA TYR A 140 -26.47 43.24 21.35
C TYR A 140 -27.82 43.92 21.09
N ILE A 141 -28.62 43.37 20.17
CA ILE A 141 -30.00 43.90 19.90
C ILE A 141 -30.86 43.85 21.18
N VAL A 142 -30.81 42.71 21.90
CA VAL A 142 -31.55 42.57 23.18
C VAL A 142 -31.02 43.59 24.22
N PHE A 143 -29.72 43.80 24.32
CA PHE A 143 -29.15 44.78 25.21
C PHE A 143 -29.64 46.21 24.88
N CYS A 144 -29.62 46.58 23.59
CA CYS A 144 -30.15 47.88 23.12
C CYS A 144 -31.62 48.02 23.47
N THR A 145 -32.41 46.97 23.34
CA THR A 145 -33.88 46.98 23.69
C THR A 145 -34.08 47.23 25.18
N ILE A 146 -33.23 46.64 26.03
CA ILE A 146 -33.28 46.87 27.50
C ILE A 146 -32.93 48.30 27.84
N ILE A 147 -31.88 48.89 27.21
CA ILE A 147 -31.53 50.30 27.44
C ILE A 147 -32.68 51.21 26.98
N LEU A 148 -33.33 50.95 25.85
CA LEU A 148 -34.50 51.72 25.38
C LEU A 148 -35.68 51.63 26.41
N LEU A 149 -35.88 50.47 27.02
CA LEU A 149 -36.86 50.25 28.07
C LEU A 149 -36.52 51.07 29.32
N GLU A 150 -35.23 51.07 29.72
CA GLU A 150 -34.73 51.89 30.85
C GLU A 150 -34.94 53.41 30.58
N CYS A 151 -34.67 53.87 29.36
CA CYS A 151 -34.98 55.22 28.93
C CYS A 151 -36.47 55.54 28.98
N ALA A 152 -37.35 54.60 28.58
CA ALA A 152 -38.78 54.77 28.57
C ALA A 152 -39.39 54.84 30.00
N VAL A 153 -38.76 54.17 30.94
CA VAL A 153 -39.17 54.19 32.37
C VAL A 153 -38.63 55.42 33.09
N GLY A 154 -37.80 56.22 32.42
CA GLY A 154 -37.23 57.42 32.96
C GLY A 154 -36.09 57.22 33.94
N LEU A 155 -35.36 56.11 33.88
CA LEU A 155 -34.14 55.86 34.62
C LEU A 155 -33.01 56.74 34.10
N ASN A 156 -32.21 57.37 35.01
CA ASN A 156 -31.07 58.16 34.62
C ASN A 156 -29.90 57.27 34.20
N LEU A 157 -29.45 57.44 32.95
CA LEU A 157 -28.35 56.71 32.36
C LEU A 157 -27.06 57.61 32.37
N TYR A 158 -25.96 56.97 32.59
CA TYR A 158 -24.66 57.65 32.81
C TYR A 158 -23.58 57.14 31.81
N LEU A 159 -22.34 57.67 32.00
CA LEU A 159 -21.20 57.44 31.12
C LEU A 159 -20.82 55.96 30.95
N THR A 160 -20.93 55.12 31.98
CA THR A 160 -20.54 53.71 31.89
C THR A 160 -21.43 52.93 30.94
N THR A 161 -22.75 53.17 30.94
CA THR A 161 -23.69 52.58 30.00
C THR A 161 -23.38 52.96 28.55
N MET A 162 -22.98 54.25 28.30
CA MET A 162 -22.55 54.72 26.96
C MET A 162 -21.28 54.08 26.50
N ILE A 163 -20.26 53.94 27.37
CA ILE A 163 -19.00 53.24 27.09
C ILE A 163 -19.28 51.75 26.79
N GLY A 164 -20.17 51.13 27.58
CA GLY A 164 -20.58 49.76 27.35
C GLY A 164 -21.25 49.58 25.99
N LEU A 165 -22.16 50.48 25.62
CA LEU A 165 -22.87 50.49 24.37
C LEU A 165 -21.89 50.65 23.18
N LEU A 166 -20.95 51.63 23.30
CA LEU A 166 -19.92 51.84 22.28
C LEU A 166 -19.03 50.59 22.08
N PHE A 167 -18.57 50.00 23.20
CA PHE A 167 -17.75 48.77 23.16
C PHE A 167 -18.51 47.62 22.49
N LEU A 168 -19.77 47.40 22.83
CA LEU A 168 -20.58 46.36 22.22
C LEU A 168 -20.85 46.62 20.75
N THR A 169 -21.04 47.87 20.32
CA THR A 169 -21.24 48.25 18.91
C THR A 169 -19.97 47.92 18.12
N ILE A 170 -18.78 48.29 18.61
CA ILE A 170 -17.48 47.96 18.00
C ILE A 170 -17.36 46.43 17.90
N ARG A 171 -17.72 45.72 18.96
CA ARG A 171 -17.69 44.24 18.96
C ARG A 171 -18.62 43.63 17.90
N VAL A 172 -19.80 44.20 17.65
CA VAL A 172 -20.71 43.74 16.58
C VAL A 172 -20.11 43.91 15.22
N VAL A 173 -19.45 45.07 14.95
CA VAL A 173 -18.76 45.31 13.66
C VAL A 173 -17.62 44.31 13.45
N VAL A 174 -16.80 44.07 14.45
CA VAL A 174 -15.72 43.05 14.37
C VAL A 174 -16.32 41.66 14.16
N THR A 175 -17.40 41.29 14.87
CA THR A 175 -18.09 40.03 14.71
C THR A 175 -18.65 39.85 13.31
N PHE A 176 -19.17 40.91 12.69
CA PHE A 176 -19.63 40.89 11.30
C PHE A 176 -18.49 40.60 10.30
N SER A 177 -17.35 41.25 10.49
CA SER A 177 -16.16 40.98 9.65
C SER A 177 -15.71 39.52 9.78
N LEU A 178 -15.67 38.98 10.99
CA LEU A 178 -15.35 37.56 11.22
C LEU A 178 -16.39 36.61 10.61
N ALA A 179 -17.69 36.93 10.72
CA ALA A 179 -18.77 36.18 10.11
C ALA A 179 -18.69 36.18 8.58
N GLY A 180 -18.36 37.33 7.99
CA GLY A 180 -18.15 37.49 6.54
C GLY A 180 -17.00 36.61 6.02
N ASN A 181 -15.85 36.67 6.69
CA ASN A 181 -14.71 35.83 6.34
C ASN A 181 -15.05 34.34 6.49
N ARG A 182 -15.79 33.97 7.55
CA ARG A 182 -16.23 32.58 7.73
C ARG A 182 -17.20 32.14 6.66
N SER A 183 -18.11 32.99 6.21
CA SER A 183 -19.04 32.69 5.11
C SER A 183 -18.29 32.47 3.80
N TYR A 184 -17.24 33.23 3.52
CA TYR A 184 -16.35 33.02 2.37
C TYR A 184 -15.68 31.64 2.43
N VAL A 185 -15.08 31.28 3.57
CA VAL A 185 -14.45 29.95 3.77
C VAL A 185 -15.48 28.83 3.59
N LEU A 186 -16.70 28.99 4.11
CA LEU A 186 -17.78 28.01 3.96
C LEU A 186 -18.34 27.93 2.53
N SER A 187 -18.07 28.91 1.68
CA SER A 187 -18.47 28.89 0.28
C SER A 187 -17.58 28.00 -0.60
N ASP A 188 -16.39 27.64 -0.10
CA ASP A 188 -15.45 26.75 -0.78
C ASP A 188 -15.47 25.35 -0.12
N THR A 189 -15.83 24.33 -0.90
CA THR A 189 -15.92 22.93 -0.43
C THR A 189 -14.59 22.38 0.04
N PHE A 190 -13.48 22.79 -0.58
CA PHE A 190 -12.15 22.34 -0.17
C PHE A 190 -11.70 22.98 1.12
N SER A 191 -12.03 24.23 1.37
CA SER A 191 -11.79 24.88 2.66
C SER A 191 -12.58 24.21 3.79
N ILE A 192 -13.80 23.72 3.52
CA ILE A 192 -14.56 22.92 4.48
C ILE A 192 -13.86 21.57 4.72
N ALA A 193 -13.40 20.91 3.65
CA ALA A 193 -12.64 19.67 3.76
C ALA A 193 -11.41 19.85 4.64
N ASP A 194 -10.65 20.93 4.47
CA ASP A 194 -9.46 21.22 5.27
C ASP A 194 -9.76 21.40 6.76
N ILE A 195 -10.88 22.02 7.08
CA ILE A 195 -11.34 22.11 8.48
C ILE A 195 -11.65 20.71 9.02
N LYS A 196 -12.33 19.86 8.23
CA LYS A 196 -12.70 18.51 8.65
C LYS A 196 -11.49 17.58 8.75
N PHE A 197 -10.52 17.67 7.86
CA PHE A 197 -9.24 16.97 7.99
C PHE A 197 -8.52 17.36 9.28
N ARG A 198 -8.48 18.64 9.63
CA ARG A 198 -7.88 19.10 10.89
C ARG A 198 -8.66 18.61 12.12
N ASP A 199 -9.98 18.58 12.07
CA ASP A 199 -10.83 18.06 13.13
C ASP A 199 -10.58 16.56 13.34
N LEU A 200 -10.51 15.77 12.24
CA LEU A 200 -10.17 14.34 12.27
C LEU A 200 -8.76 14.09 12.78
N TYR A 201 -7.78 14.86 12.30
CA TYR A 201 -6.41 14.80 12.80
C TYR A 201 -6.34 14.99 14.33
N ASN A 202 -7.02 16.00 14.84
CA ASN A 202 -7.09 16.24 16.28
C ASN A 202 -7.82 15.13 17.01
N THR A 203 -8.86 14.57 16.40
CA THR A 203 -9.64 13.48 16.99
C THR A 203 -8.79 12.22 17.10
N VAL A 204 -8.06 11.83 16.05
CA VAL A 204 -7.12 10.69 16.07
C VAL A 204 -6.06 10.90 17.15
N LYS A 205 -5.43 12.09 17.20
CA LYS A 205 -4.45 12.40 18.25
C LYS A 205 -5.04 12.36 19.66
N ASN A 206 -6.28 12.77 19.84
CA ASN A 206 -6.92 12.74 21.16
C ASN A 206 -7.30 11.34 21.60
N VAL A 207 -7.77 10.49 20.68
CA VAL A 207 -8.14 9.09 20.99
C VAL A 207 -6.90 8.24 21.30
N SER A 208 -5.74 8.56 20.72
CA SER A 208 -4.48 7.83 20.94
C SER A 208 -3.67 8.29 22.16
N LYS A 209 -4.08 9.36 22.86
CA LYS A 209 -3.38 9.80 24.07
C LYS A 209 -3.69 8.90 25.26
N HIS A 210 -2.64 8.52 26.01
CA HIS A 210 -2.80 7.88 27.31
C HIS A 210 -3.17 8.92 28.37
N ASP A 211 -4.44 9.29 28.46
CA ASP A 211 -4.96 10.25 29.43
C ASP A 211 -6.33 9.76 29.95
N LEU A 212 -6.79 10.35 31.06
CA LEU A 212 -8.13 10.09 31.62
C LEU A 212 -9.27 10.23 30.58
N PHE A 213 -9.04 11.05 29.54
CA PHE A 213 -9.99 11.25 28.45
C PHE A 213 -10.14 10.03 27.52
N THR A 214 -9.13 9.17 27.41
CA THR A 214 -9.16 7.99 26.52
C THR A 214 -9.70 6.75 27.21
N THR A 215 -9.68 6.70 28.56
CA THR A 215 -10.22 5.57 29.32
C THR A 215 -11.72 5.68 29.60
N ASP A 216 -12.29 6.89 29.53
CA ASP A 216 -13.71 7.11 29.78
C ASP A 216 -14.56 6.82 28.54
N GLN A 217 -15.54 5.93 28.67
CA GLN A 217 -16.42 5.48 27.60
C GLN A 217 -17.22 6.63 26.96
N SER A 218 -17.59 7.67 27.70
CA SER A 218 -18.33 8.81 27.17
C SER A 218 -17.49 9.62 26.17
N PHE A 219 -16.18 9.75 26.41
CA PHE A 219 -15.26 10.40 25.48
C PHE A 219 -14.97 9.54 24.26
N GLN A 220 -14.74 8.24 24.45
CA GLN A 220 -14.54 7.30 23.34
C GLN A 220 -15.71 7.32 22.37
N ASN A 221 -16.93 7.22 22.86
CA ASN A 221 -18.15 7.28 22.06
C ASN A 221 -18.32 8.65 21.39
N HIS A 222 -18.01 9.75 22.11
CA HIS A 222 -18.06 11.09 21.53
C HIS A 222 -17.07 11.23 20.35
N TYR A 223 -15.81 10.85 20.53
CA TYR A 223 -14.79 10.93 19.49
C TYR A 223 -15.14 10.08 18.26
N ARG A 224 -15.68 8.88 18.48
CA ARG A 224 -16.16 8.02 17.39
C ARG A 224 -17.27 8.69 16.59
N LYS A 225 -18.30 9.24 17.29
CA LYS A 225 -19.42 9.93 16.63
C LYS A 225 -18.94 11.17 15.85
N VAL A 226 -18.00 11.93 16.41
CA VAL A 226 -17.39 13.08 15.72
C VAL A 226 -16.65 12.62 14.46
N ALA A 227 -15.81 11.60 14.57
CA ALA A 227 -15.07 11.08 13.44
C ALA A 227 -16.00 10.53 12.34
N ALA A 228 -17.01 9.74 12.69
CA ALA A 228 -17.98 9.21 11.74
C ALA A 228 -18.76 10.32 11.02
N ASN A 229 -19.16 11.37 11.75
CA ASN A 229 -19.82 12.53 11.16
C ASN A 229 -18.87 13.29 10.22
N ASP A 230 -17.61 13.52 10.60
CA ASP A 230 -16.67 14.27 9.79
C ASP A 230 -16.26 13.49 8.53
N ILE A 231 -16.12 12.15 8.61
CA ILE A 231 -15.93 11.28 7.44
C ILE A 231 -17.14 11.32 6.51
N SER A 232 -18.36 11.27 7.06
CA SER A 232 -19.58 11.40 6.26
C SER A 232 -19.61 12.72 5.49
N ILE A 233 -19.18 13.82 6.10
CA ILE A 233 -19.07 15.13 5.46
C ILE A 233 -18.00 15.12 4.35
N LEU A 234 -16.84 14.54 4.61
CA LEU A 234 -15.80 14.39 3.59
C LEU A 234 -16.28 13.56 2.41
N ARG A 235 -17.06 12.50 2.65
CA ARG A 235 -17.67 11.70 1.58
C ARG A 235 -18.65 12.53 0.73
N GLU A 236 -19.50 13.33 1.36
CA GLU A 236 -20.42 14.20 0.65
C GLU A 236 -19.69 15.28 -0.17
N ILE A 237 -18.58 15.82 0.36
CA ILE A 237 -17.69 16.71 -0.39
C ILE A 237 -17.06 15.98 -1.58
N GLY A 238 -16.60 14.73 -1.38
CA GLY A 238 -16.11 13.88 -2.45
C GLY A 238 -17.15 13.71 -3.56
N HIS A 239 -18.37 13.32 -3.21
CA HIS A 239 -19.48 13.17 -4.16
C HIS A 239 -19.83 14.47 -4.88
N TYR A 240 -19.87 15.59 -4.18
CA TYR A 240 -20.09 16.90 -4.80
C TYR A 240 -18.99 17.20 -5.82
N ASN A 241 -17.75 16.95 -5.46
CA ASN A 241 -16.59 17.16 -6.31
C ASN A 241 -16.52 16.21 -7.52
N MET A 242 -17.23 15.08 -7.51
CA MET A 242 -17.40 14.24 -8.70
C MET A 242 -18.16 14.94 -9.84
N CYS A 243 -18.93 15.97 -9.54
CA CYS A 243 -19.63 16.79 -10.54
C CYS A 243 -18.79 17.95 -11.09
N ILE A 244 -17.54 18.11 -10.61
CA ILE A 244 -16.65 19.19 -11.09
C ILE A 244 -16.13 18.88 -12.50
N PRO A 245 -15.89 19.91 -13.35
CA PRO A 245 -15.29 19.72 -14.65
C PRO A 245 -13.90 19.05 -14.60
N ARG A 246 -13.55 18.29 -15.65
CA ARG A 246 -12.28 17.55 -15.77
C ARG A 246 -11.04 18.42 -15.49
N ASN A 247 -11.02 19.69 -15.87
CA ASN A 247 -9.91 20.61 -15.64
C ASN A 247 -9.59 20.87 -14.16
N GLN A 248 -10.45 20.46 -13.23
CA GLN A 248 -10.26 20.58 -11.78
C GLN A 248 -9.91 19.25 -11.10
N ASN A 249 -9.68 18.17 -11.85
CA ASN A 249 -9.33 16.85 -11.30
C ASN A 249 -8.08 16.89 -10.39
N ARG A 250 -7.15 17.82 -10.63
CA ARG A 250 -5.99 18.03 -9.74
C ARG A 250 -6.39 18.38 -8.30
N THR A 251 -7.45 19.15 -8.12
CA THR A 251 -7.94 19.49 -6.78
C THR A 251 -8.54 18.28 -6.08
N MET A 252 -9.20 17.40 -6.85
CA MET A 252 -9.69 16.11 -6.35
C MET A 252 -8.54 15.22 -5.91
N LEU A 253 -7.46 15.15 -6.70
CA LEU A 253 -6.27 14.38 -6.33
C LEU A 253 -5.69 14.86 -5.00
N LEU A 254 -5.51 16.18 -4.80
CA LEU A 254 -5.05 16.74 -3.53
C LEU A 254 -5.96 16.39 -2.34
N PHE A 255 -7.26 16.31 -2.57
CA PHE A 255 -8.21 15.85 -1.55
C PHE A 255 -7.99 14.38 -1.19
N MET A 256 -7.77 13.52 -2.20
CA MET A 256 -7.48 12.09 -1.99
C MET A 256 -6.14 11.87 -1.27
N GLU A 257 -5.11 12.64 -1.61
CA GLU A 257 -3.81 12.61 -0.93
C GLU A 257 -3.92 12.98 0.56
N LYS A 258 -4.77 13.96 0.91
CA LYS A 258 -5.05 14.30 2.31
C LYS A 258 -5.76 13.16 3.06
N ILE A 259 -6.63 12.40 2.39
CA ILE A 259 -7.25 11.20 2.95
C ILE A 259 -6.19 10.15 3.25
N LEU A 260 -5.26 9.91 2.31
CA LEU A 260 -4.15 8.97 2.49
C LEU A 260 -3.25 9.38 3.66
N ALA A 261 -2.85 10.65 3.73
CA ALA A 261 -2.03 11.16 4.84
C ALA A 261 -2.73 11.04 6.20
N LEU A 262 -4.06 11.17 6.25
CA LEU A 262 -4.83 10.93 7.46
C LEU A 262 -4.86 9.44 7.83
N GLY A 263 -4.93 8.56 6.83
CA GLY A 263 -4.82 7.10 7.02
C GLY A 263 -3.48 6.70 7.60
N GLU A 264 -2.39 7.23 7.06
CA GLU A 264 -1.03 7.01 7.55
C GLU A 264 -0.88 7.45 9.02
N LEU A 265 -1.28 8.68 9.34
CA LEU A 265 -1.29 9.17 10.72
C LEU A 265 -2.11 8.26 11.65
N TYR A 266 -3.24 7.74 11.17
CA TYR A 266 -4.05 6.84 11.96
C TYR A 266 -3.34 5.52 12.23
N TRP A 267 -2.66 4.92 11.24
CA TRP A 267 -1.91 3.68 11.43
C TRP A 267 -0.80 3.82 12.47
N GLU A 268 -0.04 4.91 12.43
CA GLU A 268 0.98 5.23 13.45
C GLU A 268 0.41 5.31 14.89
N ASN A 269 -0.84 5.70 15.01
CA ASN A 269 -1.47 5.95 16.30
C ASN A 269 -2.51 4.87 16.70
N LYS A 270 -2.93 4.00 15.77
CA LYS A 270 -3.95 2.97 16.00
C LYS A 270 -3.58 2.01 17.13
N SER A 271 -2.29 1.63 17.20
CA SER A 271 -1.78 0.77 18.26
C SER A 271 -1.94 1.36 19.66
N LYS A 272 -1.98 2.68 19.83
CA LYS A 272 -2.15 3.38 21.09
C LYS A 272 -3.62 3.43 21.55
N ILE A 273 -4.58 3.11 20.66
CA ILE A 273 -6.01 3.12 21.01
C ILE A 273 -6.36 1.81 21.73
N PRO A 274 -6.95 1.85 22.93
CA PRO A 274 -7.33 0.65 23.65
C PRO A 274 -8.26 -0.25 22.82
N PHE A 275 -7.96 -1.56 22.75
CA PHE A 275 -8.74 -2.53 21.96
C PHE A 275 -10.21 -2.59 22.39
N ASP A 276 -10.50 -2.40 23.70
CA ASP A 276 -11.88 -2.38 24.22
C ASP A 276 -12.56 -1.04 24.06
N SER A 277 -11.86 -0.05 23.49
CA SER A 277 -12.41 1.29 23.27
C SER A 277 -13.69 1.21 22.43
N LEU A 278 -14.68 2.02 22.79
CA LEU A 278 -15.86 2.26 21.96
C LEU A 278 -15.55 3.00 20.66
N TRP A 279 -14.29 3.36 20.44
CA TRP A 279 -13.80 3.84 19.14
C TRP A 279 -13.97 2.78 18.04
N PHE A 280 -13.70 1.52 18.37
CA PHE A 280 -13.88 0.42 17.42
C PHE A 280 -15.35 0.00 17.36
N ASP A 281 -15.87 -0.06 16.12
CA ASP A 281 -17.25 -0.48 15.89
C ASP A 281 -17.47 -1.96 16.18
N LYS A 282 -18.69 -2.35 16.35
CA LYS A 282 -19.10 -3.74 16.43
C LYS A 282 -19.83 -4.11 15.15
N LYS A 283 -19.34 -5.12 14.46
CA LYS A 283 -19.94 -5.68 13.24
C LYS A 283 -20.48 -7.07 13.54
N ALA A 284 -21.68 -7.36 13.11
CA ALA A 284 -22.24 -8.70 13.18
C ALA A 284 -21.52 -9.61 12.21
N GLN A 285 -20.92 -10.69 12.70
CA GLN A 285 -20.26 -11.71 11.91
C GLN A 285 -20.93 -13.05 12.10
N TYR A 286 -21.40 -13.64 10.99
CA TYR A 286 -21.92 -15.00 10.99
C TYR A 286 -20.80 -15.99 11.25
N GLN A 287 -21.06 -16.94 12.18
CA GLN A 287 -20.11 -18.01 12.45
C GLN A 287 -20.27 -19.14 11.43
N GLN A 288 -19.16 -19.78 11.11
CA GLN A 288 -19.19 -21.04 10.36
C GLN A 288 -19.70 -22.16 11.29
N TRP A 289 -20.41 -23.13 10.71
CA TRP A 289 -21.04 -24.23 11.46
C TRP A 289 -20.10 -24.99 12.37
N HIS A 290 -18.85 -25.25 11.92
CA HIS A 290 -17.84 -25.98 12.68
C HIS A 290 -17.26 -25.19 13.88
N LEU A 291 -17.50 -23.89 13.96
CA LEU A 291 -17.09 -23.04 15.07
C LEU A 291 -18.22 -22.71 16.05
N ALA A 292 -19.43 -23.16 15.74
CA ALA A 292 -20.60 -22.91 16.56
C ALA A 292 -20.70 -23.95 17.69
N SER A 293 -21.29 -23.57 18.82
CA SER A 293 -21.60 -24.48 19.91
C SER A 293 -22.76 -25.43 19.56
N ASP A 294 -22.79 -26.61 20.16
CA ASP A 294 -23.88 -27.57 19.97
C ASP A 294 -25.26 -26.99 20.23
N SER A 295 -25.39 -26.07 21.21
CA SER A 295 -26.64 -25.38 21.50
C SER A 295 -27.07 -24.43 20.37
N GLU A 296 -26.13 -23.69 19.79
CA GLU A 296 -26.41 -22.80 18.65
C GLU A 296 -26.82 -23.61 17.40
N ILE A 297 -26.12 -24.72 17.15
CA ILE A 297 -26.45 -25.65 16.05
C ILE A 297 -27.85 -26.23 16.22
N ARG A 298 -28.18 -26.73 17.44
CA ARG A 298 -29.51 -27.27 17.72
C ARG A 298 -30.61 -26.24 17.53
N ILE A 299 -30.43 -25.03 18.01
CA ILE A 299 -31.38 -23.93 17.83
C ILE A 299 -31.57 -23.64 16.34
N ALA A 300 -30.50 -23.49 15.58
CA ALA A 300 -30.54 -23.22 14.15
C ALA A 300 -31.27 -24.33 13.37
N LEU A 301 -30.96 -25.61 13.68
CA LEU A 301 -31.62 -26.75 13.05
C LEU A 301 -33.12 -26.84 13.40
N ASN A 302 -33.50 -26.61 14.68
CA ASN A 302 -34.87 -26.67 15.12
C ASN A 302 -35.74 -25.54 14.58
N THR A 303 -35.16 -24.36 14.41
CA THR A 303 -35.89 -23.18 13.92
C THR A 303 -35.82 -22.99 12.41
N GLY A 304 -34.93 -23.74 11.71
CA GLY A 304 -34.65 -23.54 10.28
C GLY A 304 -34.00 -22.20 9.96
N THR A 305 -33.35 -21.57 10.96
CA THR A 305 -32.69 -20.26 10.79
C THR A 305 -31.18 -20.45 10.73
N PRO A 306 -30.43 -19.53 10.11
CA PRO A 306 -28.97 -19.55 10.18
C PRO A 306 -28.48 -19.32 11.61
N ILE A 307 -27.24 -19.74 11.92
CA ILE A 307 -26.62 -19.48 13.22
C ILE A 307 -26.57 -17.97 13.44
N GLN A 308 -26.95 -17.53 14.64
CA GLN A 308 -26.98 -16.10 14.96
C GLN A 308 -25.60 -15.49 14.86
N PRO A 309 -25.45 -14.30 14.26
CA PRO A 309 -24.18 -13.63 14.16
C PRO A 309 -23.68 -13.20 15.54
N LYS A 310 -22.40 -13.35 15.78
CA LYS A 310 -21.73 -12.80 16.96
C LYS A 310 -21.21 -11.40 16.66
N GLU A 311 -21.34 -10.49 17.60
CA GLU A 311 -20.75 -9.17 17.49
C GLU A 311 -19.23 -9.27 17.63
N ARG A 312 -18.50 -8.94 16.57
CA ARG A 312 -17.04 -8.77 16.60
C ARG A 312 -16.68 -7.30 16.47
N LYS A 313 -15.60 -6.90 17.15
CA LYS A 313 -15.06 -5.54 17.00
C LYS A 313 -14.46 -5.37 15.62
N HIS A 314 -14.86 -4.29 14.96
CA HIS A 314 -14.39 -3.90 13.65
C HIS A 314 -13.24 -2.89 13.79
N THR A 315 -12.02 -3.38 13.79
CA THR A 315 -10.82 -2.56 14.04
C THR A 315 -10.42 -1.69 12.84
N HIS A 316 -10.94 -1.96 11.65
CA HIS A 316 -10.62 -1.26 10.40
C HIS A 316 -11.71 -0.29 9.93
N TRP A 317 -12.71 0.02 10.78
CA TRP A 317 -13.85 0.85 10.35
C TRP A 317 -13.42 2.24 9.85
N PHE A 318 -12.40 2.85 10.47
CA PHE A 318 -11.97 4.19 10.15
C PHE A 318 -11.23 4.23 8.79
N GLU A 319 -10.33 3.28 8.56
CA GLU A 319 -9.61 3.12 7.31
C GLU A 319 -10.56 2.75 6.17
N GLU A 320 -11.47 1.79 6.38
CA GLU A 320 -12.46 1.38 5.37
C GLU A 320 -13.29 2.56 4.90
N GLU A 321 -13.80 3.37 5.84
CA GLU A 321 -14.61 4.53 5.51
C GLU A 321 -13.83 5.62 4.75
N LEU A 322 -12.56 5.85 5.12
CA LEU A 322 -11.70 6.80 4.42
C LEU A 322 -11.31 6.33 3.02
N LEU A 323 -10.83 5.09 2.89
CA LEU A 323 -10.37 4.55 1.62
C LEU A 323 -11.50 4.33 0.63
N LYS A 324 -12.72 4.06 1.13
CA LYS A 324 -13.91 4.02 0.29
C LYS A 324 -14.20 5.36 -0.41
N ILE A 325 -13.93 6.49 0.26
CA ILE A 325 -14.05 7.81 -0.39
C ILE A 325 -13.06 7.91 -1.57
N ASN A 326 -11.81 7.44 -1.38
CA ASN A 326 -10.83 7.46 -2.45
C ASN A 326 -11.23 6.55 -3.62
N GLN A 327 -11.77 5.36 -3.36
CA GLN A 327 -12.28 4.48 -4.42
C GLN A 327 -13.38 5.16 -5.25
N GLU A 328 -14.36 5.78 -4.55
CA GLU A 328 -15.42 6.54 -5.20
C GLU A 328 -14.85 7.72 -6.05
N CYS A 329 -13.79 8.37 -5.56
CA CYS A 329 -13.10 9.43 -6.31
C CYS A 329 -12.33 8.91 -7.54
N VAL A 330 -11.71 7.74 -7.49
CA VAL A 330 -11.07 7.09 -8.64
C VAL A 330 -12.08 6.81 -9.75
N GLU A 331 -13.31 6.42 -9.41
CA GLU A 331 -14.39 6.23 -10.40
C GLU A 331 -14.69 7.49 -11.22
N LYS A 332 -14.46 8.71 -10.66
CA LYS A 332 -14.56 9.94 -11.42
C LYS A 332 -13.51 10.04 -12.51
N PHE A 333 -12.25 9.72 -12.21
CA PHE A 333 -11.19 9.72 -13.20
C PHE A 333 -11.47 8.76 -14.35
N LEU A 334 -12.15 7.63 -14.06
CA LEU A 334 -12.68 6.71 -15.05
C LEU A 334 -13.72 7.35 -15.96
N LYS A 335 -14.71 8.05 -15.36
CA LYS A 335 -15.79 8.73 -16.12
C LYS A 335 -15.24 9.84 -17.00
N ASP A 336 -14.22 10.55 -16.52
CA ASP A 336 -13.58 11.64 -17.24
C ASP A 336 -12.52 11.13 -18.25
N ASP A 337 -12.26 9.83 -18.29
CA ASP A 337 -11.21 9.18 -19.09
C ASP A 337 -9.82 9.82 -18.88
N ASP A 338 -9.46 10.04 -17.60
CA ASP A 338 -8.27 10.81 -17.20
C ASP A 338 -7.19 9.89 -16.63
N VAL A 339 -6.47 9.19 -17.50
CA VAL A 339 -5.39 8.26 -17.13
C VAL A 339 -4.25 8.97 -16.38
N SER A 340 -4.01 10.25 -16.65
CA SER A 340 -2.98 11.03 -15.97
C SER A 340 -3.27 11.20 -14.48
N MET A 341 -4.53 11.40 -14.09
CA MET A 341 -4.90 11.47 -12.68
C MET A 341 -4.88 10.10 -11.99
N VAL A 342 -5.22 9.04 -12.71
CA VAL A 342 -5.07 7.65 -12.21
C VAL A 342 -3.60 7.37 -11.92
N GLN A 343 -2.70 7.64 -12.86
CA GLN A 343 -1.25 7.46 -12.67
C GLN A 343 -0.74 8.22 -11.43
N ARG A 344 -1.09 9.50 -11.31
CA ARG A 344 -0.66 10.33 -10.16
C ARG A 344 -1.18 9.79 -8.83
N TYR A 345 -2.40 9.29 -8.82
CA TYR A 345 -2.95 8.65 -7.62
C TYR A 345 -2.18 7.38 -7.25
N LEU A 346 -1.83 6.54 -8.23
CA LEU A 346 -1.02 5.35 -8.01
C LEU A 346 0.39 5.69 -7.49
N ILE A 347 0.98 6.80 -7.94
CA ILE A 347 2.25 7.32 -7.38
C ILE A 347 2.08 7.68 -5.91
N SER A 348 1.00 8.38 -5.55
CA SER A 348 0.74 8.76 -4.16
C SER A 348 0.54 7.55 -3.24
N LEU A 349 0.04 6.42 -3.78
CA LEU A 349 -0.12 5.18 -3.04
C LEU A 349 1.20 4.49 -2.70
N CYS A 350 2.27 4.65 -3.48
CA CYS A 350 3.54 3.91 -3.27
C CYS A 350 4.16 4.15 -1.88
N THR A 351 4.21 5.39 -1.42
CA THR A 351 4.71 5.72 -0.07
C THR A 351 3.82 5.12 1.01
N ILE A 352 2.51 5.21 0.82
CA ILE A 352 1.51 4.68 1.76
C ILE A 352 1.54 3.16 1.79
N SER A 353 1.80 2.50 0.67
CA SER A 353 1.97 1.04 0.60
C SER A 353 3.13 0.56 1.47
N GLN A 354 4.26 1.27 1.44
CA GLN A 354 5.39 0.97 2.32
C GLN A 354 5.00 1.13 3.81
N THR A 355 4.37 2.24 4.17
CA THR A 355 3.90 2.50 5.55
C THR A 355 2.89 1.44 6.00
N ALA A 356 1.99 0.99 5.11
CA ALA A 356 1.03 -0.08 5.39
C ALA A 356 1.75 -1.39 5.77
N GLY A 357 2.82 -1.75 5.07
CA GLY A 357 3.66 -2.90 5.39
C GLY A 357 4.37 -2.76 6.73
N GLU A 358 4.87 -1.59 7.07
CA GLU A 358 5.52 -1.32 8.35
C GLU A 358 4.55 -1.42 9.54
N TRP A 359 3.29 -0.99 9.39
CA TRP A 359 2.30 -0.90 10.47
C TRP A 359 1.28 -2.04 10.52
N ASN A 360 1.58 -3.18 9.91
CA ASN A 360 0.75 -4.41 9.97
C ASN A 360 -0.66 -4.24 9.36
N GLN A 361 -0.73 -3.54 8.24
CA GLN A 361 -1.97 -3.37 7.48
C GLN A 361 -1.99 -4.18 6.17
N ASP A 362 -1.08 -5.14 6.03
CA ASP A 362 -0.69 -5.82 4.81
C ASP A 362 -1.88 -6.38 4.01
N LEU A 363 -2.65 -7.32 4.58
CA LEU A 363 -3.79 -7.96 3.90
C LEU A 363 -4.87 -6.94 3.53
N TYR A 364 -5.17 -6.03 4.45
CA TYR A 364 -6.17 -5.00 4.21
C TYR A 364 -5.75 -4.10 3.04
N TRP A 365 -4.47 -3.74 2.99
CA TRP A 365 -3.92 -2.89 1.93
C TRP A 365 -3.85 -3.60 0.58
N ILE A 366 -3.51 -4.90 0.55
CA ILE A 366 -3.55 -5.70 -0.69
C ILE A 366 -4.96 -5.69 -1.28
N HIS A 367 -5.99 -5.98 -0.49
CA HIS A 367 -7.37 -5.93 -0.97
C HIS A 367 -7.78 -4.54 -1.47
N TYR A 368 -7.26 -3.50 -0.84
CA TYR A 368 -7.47 -2.14 -1.33
C TYR A 368 -6.79 -1.91 -2.68
N LEU A 369 -5.53 -2.31 -2.84
CA LEU A 369 -4.80 -2.21 -4.12
C LEU A 369 -5.46 -3.02 -5.23
N GLU A 370 -5.90 -4.24 -4.96
CA GLU A 370 -6.67 -5.07 -5.90
C GLU A 370 -7.98 -4.38 -6.33
N SER A 371 -8.65 -3.71 -5.40
CA SER A 371 -9.86 -2.96 -5.74
C SER A 371 -9.56 -1.73 -6.60
N VAL A 372 -8.47 -1.02 -6.33
CA VAL A 372 -8.00 0.12 -7.13
C VAL A 372 -7.57 -0.35 -8.52
N GLU A 373 -6.89 -1.50 -8.63
CA GLU A 373 -6.55 -2.13 -9.90
C GLU A 373 -7.82 -2.42 -10.72
N ALA A 374 -8.77 -3.14 -10.14
CA ALA A 374 -10.02 -3.50 -10.82
C ALA A 374 -10.79 -2.27 -11.32
N ILE A 375 -10.77 -1.18 -10.55
CA ILE A 375 -11.42 0.07 -10.93
C ILE A 375 -10.61 0.80 -12.03
N SER A 376 -9.28 0.87 -11.93
CA SER A 376 -8.43 1.68 -12.84
C SER A 376 -8.09 0.96 -14.16
N LYS A 377 -8.04 -0.37 -14.17
CA LYS A 377 -7.69 -1.18 -15.33
C LYS A 377 -8.45 -0.81 -16.63
N PRO A 378 -9.77 -0.58 -16.64
CA PRO A 378 -10.50 -0.25 -17.86
C PRO A 378 -10.03 1.05 -18.56
N VAL A 379 -9.60 2.06 -17.78
CA VAL A 379 -9.03 3.29 -18.36
C VAL A 379 -7.63 3.03 -18.87
N ILE A 380 -6.80 2.38 -18.07
CA ILE A 380 -5.42 2.07 -18.46
C ILE A 380 -5.40 1.27 -19.77
N CYS A 381 -6.19 0.19 -19.87
CA CYS A 381 -6.24 -0.65 -21.09
C CYS A 381 -6.75 0.11 -22.32
N ARG A 382 -7.69 1.06 -22.16
CA ARG A 382 -8.19 1.88 -23.26
C ARG A 382 -7.08 2.75 -23.86
N HIS A 383 -6.26 3.36 -22.99
CA HIS A 383 -5.16 4.21 -23.43
C HIS A 383 -3.93 3.41 -23.88
N LEU A 384 -3.75 2.17 -23.45
CA LEU A 384 -2.72 1.27 -23.99
C LEU A 384 -2.94 0.91 -25.46
N SER A 385 -4.18 1.01 -25.97
CA SER A 385 -4.52 0.72 -27.37
C SER A 385 -4.26 1.90 -28.31
N ASN A 386 -3.94 3.08 -27.80
CA ASN A 386 -3.73 4.31 -28.56
C ASN A 386 -2.23 4.60 -28.69
N ASP A 387 -1.74 4.93 -29.89
CA ASP A 387 -0.32 5.29 -30.14
C ASP A 387 -0.01 6.76 -29.78
N ASP A 388 -0.56 7.29 -28.69
CA ASP A 388 -0.46 8.67 -28.27
C ASP A 388 0.38 8.85 -26.98
N ILE A 389 0.62 10.11 -26.60
CA ILE A 389 1.27 10.49 -25.32
C ILE A 389 0.56 9.83 -24.12
N ASP A 390 -0.72 9.58 -24.21
CA ASP A 390 -1.51 8.90 -23.18
C ASP A 390 -1.10 7.43 -23.00
N GLN A 391 -0.50 6.78 -23.99
CA GLN A 391 0.05 5.42 -23.88
C GLN A 391 1.24 5.37 -22.91
N GLU A 392 2.16 6.33 -22.98
CA GLU A 392 3.29 6.40 -22.04
C GLU A 392 2.80 6.61 -20.59
N ILE A 393 1.75 7.41 -20.43
CA ILE A 393 1.12 7.63 -19.12
C ILE A 393 0.44 6.34 -18.62
N ALA A 394 -0.24 5.61 -19.51
CA ALA A 394 -0.87 4.33 -19.17
C ALA A 394 0.16 3.26 -18.80
N LEU A 395 1.29 3.18 -19.50
CA LEU A 395 2.41 2.31 -19.16
C LEU A 395 2.99 2.65 -17.79
N SER A 396 3.19 3.96 -17.53
CA SER A 396 3.63 4.43 -16.21
C SER A 396 2.59 4.14 -15.12
N ALA A 397 1.31 4.12 -15.43
CA ALA A 397 0.28 3.72 -14.47
C ALA A 397 0.37 2.22 -14.12
N VAL A 398 0.66 1.34 -15.10
CA VAL A 398 0.92 -0.09 -14.85
C VAL A 398 2.16 -0.27 -13.98
N ASP A 399 3.24 0.46 -14.29
CA ASP A 399 4.48 0.47 -13.51
C ASP A 399 4.21 0.85 -12.03
N MET A 400 3.48 1.94 -11.80
CA MET A 400 3.13 2.39 -10.46
C MET A 400 2.18 1.43 -9.73
N LEU A 401 1.27 0.78 -10.45
CA LEU A 401 0.39 -0.22 -9.87
C LEU A 401 1.18 -1.40 -9.30
N CYS A 402 2.12 -1.94 -10.07
CA CYS A 402 3.00 -3.03 -9.63
C CYS A 402 3.98 -2.57 -8.53
N SER A 403 4.53 -1.36 -8.64
CA SER A 403 5.40 -0.75 -7.63
C SER A 403 4.74 -0.65 -6.25
N ASN A 404 3.42 -0.50 -6.18
CA ASN A 404 2.70 -0.46 -4.91
C ASN A 404 2.82 -1.78 -4.13
N PHE A 405 2.70 -2.92 -4.81
CA PHE A 405 2.88 -4.23 -4.17
C PHE A 405 4.34 -4.46 -3.74
N THR A 406 5.30 -4.04 -4.58
CA THR A 406 6.72 -4.10 -4.24
C THR A 406 7.05 -3.23 -3.03
N SER A 407 6.51 -2.02 -2.97
CA SER A 407 6.68 -1.09 -1.84
C SER A 407 6.11 -1.66 -0.54
N LEU A 408 4.98 -2.36 -0.61
CA LEU A 408 4.40 -3.06 0.54
C LEU A 408 5.37 -4.11 1.10
N ILE A 409 5.99 -4.93 0.23
CA ILE A 409 6.99 -5.93 0.66
C ILE A 409 8.22 -5.27 1.26
N VAL A 410 8.66 -4.12 0.74
CA VAL A 410 9.74 -3.34 1.35
C VAL A 410 9.38 -2.91 2.78
N GLY A 411 8.15 -2.44 3.01
CA GLY A 411 7.65 -2.12 4.35
C GLY A 411 7.62 -3.33 5.28
N ILE A 412 7.14 -4.48 4.79
CA ILE A 412 7.16 -5.75 5.52
C ILE A 412 8.61 -6.15 5.89
N ASN A 413 9.55 -6.05 4.96
CA ASN A 413 10.96 -6.38 5.21
C ASN A 413 11.56 -5.47 6.28
N ARG A 414 11.26 -4.17 6.26
CA ARG A 414 11.70 -3.24 7.29
C ARG A 414 11.14 -3.62 8.66
N ARG A 415 9.87 -4.00 8.74
CA ARG A 415 9.27 -4.51 9.98
C ARG A 415 9.93 -5.79 10.46
N LEU A 416 10.14 -6.77 9.58
CA LEU A 416 10.78 -8.06 9.92
C LEU A 416 12.23 -7.87 10.42
N SER A 417 13.00 -6.97 9.81
CA SER A 417 14.37 -6.68 10.21
C SER A 417 14.50 -6.06 11.61
N GLN A 418 13.41 -5.51 12.15
CA GLN A 418 13.37 -4.88 13.47
C GLN A 418 12.95 -5.86 14.59
N ILE A 419 12.59 -7.09 14.24
CA ILE A 419 12.13 -8.09 15.22
C ILE A 419 13.35 -8.73 15.91
N ASP A 420 13.69 -8.25 17.10
CA ASP A 420 14.55 -8.98 18.04
C ASP A 420 13.67 -9.67 19.09
N ILE A 421 13.51 -11.00 18.94
CA ILE A 421 12.64 -11.80 19.80
C ILE A 421 13.15 -11.84 21.23
N GLU A 422 14.46 -11.96 21.44
CA GLU A 422 15.02 -12.10 22.76
C GLU A 422 14.93 -10.80 23.56
N GLU A 423 15.28 -9.67 22.94
CA GLU A 423 15.11 -8.36 23.53
C GLU A 423 13.65 -8.10 23.87
N LEU A 424 12.74 -8.44 22.98
CA LEU A 424 11.31 -8.22 23.14
C LEU A 424 10.69 -9.08 24.25
N LEU A 425 11.08 -10.37 24.33
CA LEU A 425 10.63 -11.25 25.40
C LEU A 425 11.22 -10.85 26.75
N GLN A 426 12.47 -10.39 26.77
CA GLN A 426 13.09 -9.85 27.96
C GLN A 426 12.42 -8.55 28.42
N LEU A 427 12.13 -7.66 27.49
CA LEU A 427 11.44 -6.41 27.74
C LEU A 427 10.06 -6.65 28.36
N CYS A 428 9.32 -7.64 27.87
CA CYS A 428 8.00 -7.99 28.40
C CYS A 428 8.05 -8.59 29.81
N THR A 429 9.19 -9.12 30.27
CA THR A 429 9.29 -9.76 31.58
C THR A 429 10.03 -8.95 32.63
N THR A 430 10.93 -8.03 32.24
CA THR A 430 11.78 -7.26 33.18
C THR A 430 11.13 -6.00 33.70
N TYR A 431 10.19 -5.40 33.01
CA TYR A 431 9.54 -4.19 33.48
C TYR A 431 8.48 -4.49 34.52
N SER A 432 8.64 -3.92 35.70
CA SER A 432 7.65 -3.99 36.79
C SER A 432 6.39 -3.19 36.49
N ASP A 433 6.49 -2.20 35.63
CA ASP A 433 5.39 -1.36 35.20
C ASP A 433 5.24 -1.40 33.68
N TRP A 434 4.28 -2.17 33.20
CA TRP A 434 3.95 -2.30 31.77
C TRP A 434 3.48 -0.98 31.15
N ASN A 435 3.10 0.02 31.94
CA ASN A 435 2.80 1.35 31.42
C ASN A 435 4.05 2.09 30.93
N GLN A 436 5.24 1.70 31.35
CA GLN A 436 6.49 2.25 30.87
C GLN A 436 7.00 1.56 29.60
N CYS A 437 6.56 0.32 29.38
CA CYS A 437 6.86 -0.45 28.19
C CYS A 437 5.78 -0.18 27.14
N ASP A 438 6.14 0.53 26.08
CA ASP A 438 5.21 0.87 24.99
C ASP A 438 4.97 -0.34 24.05
N ILE A 439 4.63 -1.50 24.65
CA ILE A 439 4.31 -2.73 23.91
C ILE A 439 3.20 -2.51 22.90
N GLN A 440 2.28 -1.59 23.20
CA GLN A 440 1.17 -1.26 22.32
C GLN A 440 1.62 -0.53 21.05
N SER A 441 2.81 0.08 21.06
CA SER A 441 3.37 0.70 19.86
C SER A 441 3.97 -0.33 18.90
N ILE A 442 4.19 -1.55 19.34
CA ILE A 442 4.74 -2.63 18.52
C ILE A 442 3.60 -3.27 17.71
N PRO A 443 3.60 -3.14 16.37
CA PRO A 443 2.45 -3.51 15.55
C PRO A 443 1.97 -4.96 15.73
N TYR A 444 2.89 -5.91 15.83
CA TYR A 444 2.58 -7.34 15.97
C TYR A 444 2.19 -7.78 17.40
N LEU A 445 2.36 -6.92 18.41
CA LEU A 445 1.90 -7.16 19.78
C LEU A 445 0.59 -6.45 20.11
N ASN A 446 0.06 -5.66 19.23
CA ASN A 446 -1.23 -4.98 19.44
C ASN A 446 -2.42 -5.90 19.16
N THR A 447 -2.42 -7.08 19.76
CA THR A 447 -3.48 -8.08 19.66
C THR A 447 -4.41 -8.06 20.87
N GLU A 448 -5.61 -8.63 20.72
CA GLU A 448 -6.56 -8.76 21.83
C GLU A 448 -5.96 -9.57 22.99
N THR A 449 -5.20 -10.60 22.68
CA THR A 449 -4.55 -11.49 23.64
C THR A 449 -3.49 -10.75 24.46
N CYS A 450 -2.58 -10.04 23.81
CA CYS A 450 -1.56 -9.24 24.51
C CYS A 450 -2.18 -8.14 25.37
N ARG A 451 -3.28 -7.54 24.93
CA ARG A 451 -3.99 -6.52 25.72
C ARG A 451 -4.70 -7.08 26.94
N LYS A 452 -5.33 -8.25 26.81
CA LYS A 452 -5.91 -8.94 27.98
C LYS A 452 -4.83 -9.25 29.00
N LEU A 453 -3.68 -9.75 28.54
CA LEU A 453 -2.52 -9.99 29.38
C LEU A 453 -2.02 -8.69 30.05
N TYR A 454 -1.93 -7.60 29.31
CA TYR A 454 -1.57 -6.27 29.82
C TYR A 454 -2.55 -5.78 30.90
N ILE A 455 -3.85 -5.89 30.66
CA ILE A 455 -4.88 -5.49 31.64
C ILE A 455 -4.77 -6.36 32.90
N GLN A 456 -4.57 -7.65 32.75
CA GLN A 456 -4.41 -8.58 33.88
C GLN A 456 -3.19 -8.21 34.70
N ILE A 457 -2.02 -8.02 34.11
CA ILE A 457 -0.79 -7.67 34.82
C ILE A 457 -0.93 -6.31 35.52
N ASN A 458 -1.53 -5.32 34.88
CA ASN A 458 -1.79 -4.02 35.52
C ASN A 458 -2.78 -4.13 36.69
N ALA A 459 -3.78 -4.98 36.62
CA ALA A 459 -4.67 -5.25 37.72
C ALA A 459 -3.93 -5.90 38.87
N GLU A 460 -3.11 -6.90 38.65
CA GLU A 460 -2.26 -7.54 39.65
C GLU A 460 -1.34 -6.53 40.35
N LEU A 461 -0.63 -5.69 39.60
CA LEU A 461 0.27 -4.66 40.12
C LEU A 461 -0.47 -3.58 40.90
N SER A 462 -1.70 -3.24 40.53
CA SER A 462 -2.50 -2.20 41.18
C SER A 462 -3.14 -2.69 42.49
N ILE A 463 -3.59 -3.95 42.55
CA ILE A 463 -4.31 -4.55 43.66
C ILE A 463 -3.32 -5.21 44.65
N GLU A 464 -2.52 -6.15 44.15
CA GLU A 464 -1.63 -6.98 44.97
C GLU A 464 -0.22 -6.38 45.13
N LYS A 465 0.12 -5.35 44.31
CA LYS A 465 1.43 -4.69 44.20
C LYS A 465 2.58 -5.60 43.84
N ILE A 466 2.29 -6.83 43.45
CA ILE A 466 3.20 -7.83 42.92
C ILE A 466 2.57 -8.46 41.70
N ARG A 467 3.42 -8.90 40.77
CA ARG A 467 2.97 -9.63 39.59
C ARG A 467 2.79 -11.10 39.97
N ILE A 468 1.60 -11.62 39.74
CA ILE A 468 1.25 -13.05 40.01
C ILE A 468 1.47 -13.87 38.74
N THR A 469 1.17 -13.26 37.55
CA THR A 469 1.35 -13.93 36.26
C THR A 469 2.82 -14.30 36.02
N PRO A 470 3.13 -15.60 35.80
CA PRO A 470 4.51 -16.05 35.69
C PRO A 470 5.15 -15.66 34.34
N ASP A 471 6.48 -15.50 34.36
CA ASP A 471 7.27 -15.07 33.19
C ASP A 471 7.12 -16.00 31.98
N TRP A 472 7.08 -17.30 32.21
CA TRP A 472 6.93 -18.28 31.16
C TRP A 472 5.61 -18.11 30.39
N TYR A 473 4.52 -17.79 31.08
CA TYR A 473 3.21 -17.57 30.49
C TYR A 473 3.20 -16.30 29.64
N ILE A 474 3.84 -15.22 30.10
CA ILE A 474 4.00 -13.98 29.36
C ILE A 474 4.79 -14.24 28.08
N LYS A 475 5.97 -14.85 28.20
CA LYS A 475 6.84 -15.17 27.07
C LYS A 475 6.12 -16.03 26.03
N GLN A 476 5.43 -17.06 26.48
CA GLN A 476 4.67 -17.94 25.61
C GLN A 476 3.54 -17.21 24.87
N THR A 477 2.76 -16.40 25.59
CA THR A 477 1.67 -15.64 24.99
C THR A 477 2.18 -14.67 23.93
N VAL A 478 3.24 -13.92 24.24
CA VAL A 478 3.86 -12.97 23.31
C VAL A 478 4.45 -13.71 22.10
N ALA A 479 5.21 -14.79 22.32
CA ALA A 479 5.78 -15.58 21.23
C ALA A 479 4.69 -16.16 20.31
N SER A 480 3.57 -16.63 20.88
CA SER A 480 2.43 -17.15 20.12
C SER A 480 1.76 -16.08 19.25
N GLU A 481 1.64 -14.85 19.74
CA GLU A 481 1.04 -13.75 18.97
C GLU A 481 1.98 -13.28 17.85
N ILE A 482 3.29 -13.23 18.09
CA ILE A 482 4.28 -12.94 17.04
C ILE A 482 4.23 -14.03 15.97
N TYR A 483 4.18 -15.30 16.35
CA TYR A 483 4.11 -16.42 15.43
C TYR A 483 2.87 -16.35 14.50
N LYS A 484 1.71 -16.02 15.06
CA LYS A 484 0.49 -15.80 14.26
C LYS A 484 0.64 -14.63 13.30
N SER A 485 1.26 -13.54 13.76
CA SER A 485 1.52 -12.36 12.91
C SER A 485 2.42 -12.71 11.73
N ILE A 486 3.43 -13.58 11.94
CA ILE A 486 4.29 -14.06 10.85
C ILE A 486 3.49 -14.89 9.84
N GLY A 487 2.54 -15.70 10.27
CA GLY A 487 1.62 -16.40 9.36
C GLY A 487 0.85 -15.43 8.46
N THR A 488 0.29 -14.36 9.04
CA THR A 488 -0.39 -13.32 8.27
C THR A 488 0.56 -12.60 7.29
N ILE A 489 1.82 -12.38 7.68
CA ILE A 489 2.83 -11.80 6.80
C ILE A 489 3.10 -12.70 5.59
N ILE A 490 3.25 -14.02 5.81
CA ILE A 490 3.46 -15.00 4.72
C ILE A 490 2.29 -14.97 3.74
N ASP A 491 1.07 -14.95 4.24
CA ASP A 491 -0.14 -14.86 3.41
C ASP A 491 -0.15 -13.56 2.59
N SER A 492 0.25 -12.45 3.21
CA SER A 492 0.33 -11.13 2.56
C SER A 492 1.38 -11.09 1.46
N ILE A 493 2.57 -11.64 1.72
CA ILE A 493 3.64 -11.73 0.71
C ILE A 493 3.18 -12.59 -0.46
N THR A 494 2.56 -13.74 -0.18
CA THR A 494 2.05 -14.65 -1.19
C THR A 494 1.00 -13.98 -2.07
N ALA A 495 0.05 -13.26 -1.48
CA ALA A 495 -0.96 -12.52 -2.20
C ALA A 495 -0.34 -11.41 -3.09
N ALA A 496 0.60 -10.63 -2.56
CA ALA A 496 1.24 -9.54 -3.30
C ALA A 496 2.02 -10.03 -4.54
N ILE A 497 2.80 -11.12 -4.42
CA ILE A 497 3.52 -11.71 -5.55
C ILE A 497 2.54 -12.17 -6.61
N LYS A 498 1.49 -12.86 -6.18
CA LYS A 498 0.47 -13.38 -7.07
C LYS A 498 -0.24 -12.26 -7.83
N SER A 499 -0.63 -11.17 -7.15
CA SER A 499 -1.29 -10.03 -7.79
C SER A 499 -0.41 -9.43 -8.90
N VAL A 500 0.89 -9.21 -8.65
CA VAL A 500 1.80 -8.65 -9.68
C VAL A 500 1.95 -9.60 -10.87
N PHE A 501 2.12 -10.91 -10.62
CA PHE A 501 2.22 -11.91 -11.69
C PHE A 501 0.92 -12.00 -12.50
N ASP A 502 -0.24 -12.01 -11.83
CA ASP A 502 -1.55 -12.09 -12.47
C ASP A 502 -1.83 -10.86 -13.35
N ILE A 503 -1.41 -9.65 -12.91
CA ILE A 503 -1.47 -8.42 -13.71
C ILE A 503 -0.69 -8.60 -15.02
N GLY A 504 0.58 -9.03 -14.93
CA GLY A 504 1.43 -9.25 -16.10
C GLY A 504 0.87 -10.31 -17.04
N GLN A 505 0.38 -11.44 -16.52
CA GLN A 505 -0.21 -12.51 -17.30
C GLN A 505 -1.52 -12.07 -17.99
N GLN A 506 -2.37 -11.31 -17.31
CA GLN A 506 -3.62 -10.82 -17.88
C GLN A 506 -3.36 -9.83 -19.03
N LEU A 507 -2.43 -8.88 -18.83
CA LEU A 507 -2.04 -7.92 -19.86
C LEU A 507 -1.47 -8.62 -21.09
N GLN A 508 -0.66 -9.66 -20.90
CA GLN A 508 -0.13 -10.47 -22.03
C GLN A 508 -1.26 -11.22 -22.76
N ASN A 509 -2.22 -11.83 -22.04
CA ASN A 509 -3.35 -12.52 -22.63
C ASN A 509 -4.26 -11.57 -23.43
N GLU A 510 -4.38 -10.32 -23.00
CA GLU A 510 -5.10 -9.23 -23.66
C GLU A 510 -4.28 -8.60 -24.82
N LYS A 511 -3.04 -9.08 -25.07
CA LYS A 511 -2.10 -8.63 -26.11
C LYS A 511 -1.55 -7.21 -25.91
N TYR A 512 -1.48 -6.75 -24.66
CA TYR A 512 -0.77 -5.52 -24.28
C TYR A 512 0.68 -5.86 -23.90
N GLU A 513 1.48 -6.31 -24.88
CA GLU A 513 2.80 -6.91 -24.64
C GLU A 513 3.78 -5.95 -23.94
N GLN A 514 3.78 -4.67 -24.29
CA GLN A 514 4.63 -3.66 -23.64
C GLN A 514 4.23 -3.44 -22.18
N ALA A 515 2.95 -3.36 -21.89
CA ALA A 515 2.45 -3.21 -20.52
C ALA A 515 2.68 -4.49 -19.71
N ALA A 516 2.56 -5.66 -20.34
CA ALA A 516 2.91 -6.94 -19.72
C ALA A 516 4.40 -7.00 -19.38
N ALA A 517 5.29 -6.56 -20.28
CA ALA A 517 6.73 -6.47 -20.02
C ALA A 517 7.01 -5.56 -18.80
N THR A 518 6.36 -4.39 -18.73
CA THR A 518 6.47 -3.48 -17.59
C THR A 518 6.04 -4.16 -16.28
N ALA A 519 4.90 -4.83 -16.25
CA ALA A 519 4.41 -5.53 -15.06
C ALA A 519 5.34 -6.70 -14.66
N LEU A 520 5.81 -7.49 -15.64
CA LEU A 520 6.65 -8.65 -15.38
C LEU A 520 8.07 -8.26 -14.94
N SER A 521 8.55 -7.06 -15.25
CA SER A 521 9.80 -6.56 -14.67
C SER A 521 9.72 -6.40 -13.16
N HIS A 522 8.56 -6.01 -12.64
CA HIS A 522 8.30 -5.98 -11.19
C HIS A 522 8.27 -7.37 -10.55
N VAL A 523 7.94 -8.43 -11.30
CA VAL A 523 8.01 -9.81 -10.78
C VAL A 523 9.45 -10.15 -10.37
N PHE A 524 10.46 -9.78 -11.15
CA PHE A 524 11.86 -9.99 -10.76
C PHE A 524 12.21 -9.26 -9.47
N GLU A 525 11.80 -8.01 -9.35
CA GLU A 525 12.07 -7.21 -8.17
C GLU A 525 11.37 -7.76 -6.92
N ILE A 526 10.08 -8.05 -7.02
CA ILE A 526 9.27 -8.56 -5.90
C ILE A 526 9.78 -9.91 -5.42
N LEU A 527 10.18 -10.82 -6.33
CA LEU A 527 10.76 -12.12 -5.99
C LEU A 527 12.06 -11.96 -5.18
N ASN A 528 12.92 -11.00 -5.56
CA ASN A 528 14.13 -10.71 -4.79
C ASN A 528 13.82 -10.17 -3.39
N LYS A 529 12.84 -9.26 -3.27
CA LYS A 529 12.39 -8.76 -1.96
C LYS A 529 11.78 -9.85 -1.10
N CYS A 530 11.05 -10.79 -1.70
CA CYS A 530 10.46 -11.92 -1.00
C CYS A 530 11.49 -12.92 -0.48
N ARG A 531 12.58 -13.17 -1.23
CA ARG A 531 13.69 -14.00 -0.73
C ARG A 531 14.32 -13.39 0.53
N ILE A 532 14.37 -12.06 0.63
CA ILE A 532 14.82 -11.36 1.85
C ILE A 532 13.82 -11.60 2.98
N SER A 533 12.51 -11.48 2.71
CA SER A 533 11.46 -11.77 3.69
C SER A 533 11.56 -13.21 4.22
N ILE A 534 11.71 -14.18 3.30
CA ILE A 534 11.85 -15.60 3.65
C ILE A 534 13.01 -15.81 4.59
N ARG A 535 14.19 -15.23 4.28
CA ARG A 535 15.38 -15.36 5.14
C ARG A 535 15.11 -14.85 6.56
N TYR A 536 14.51 -13.67 6.71
CA TYR A 536 14.14 -13.16 8.02
C TYR A 536 13.14 -14.07 8.75
N ILE A 537 12.13 -14.55 8.04
CA ILE A 537 11.11 -15.44 8.61
C ILE A 537 11.74 -16.77 9.06
N GLU A 538 12.62 -17.36 8.26
CA GLU A 538 13.32 -18.62 8.57
C GLU A 538 14.33 -18.48 9.72
N GLU A 539 14.88 -17.29 9.95
CA GLU A 539 15.68 -17.00 11.14
C GLU A 539 14.82 -16.82 12.40
N ILE A 540 13.61 -16.28 12.28
CA ILE A 540 12.70 -15.95 13.38
C ILE A 540 11.90 -17.18 13.83
N LEU A 541 11.37 -17.98 12.91
CA LEU A 541 10.46 -19.10 13.24
C LEU A 541 11.03 -20.14 14.18
N PRO A 542 12.28 -20.63 14.06
CA PRO A 542 12.86 -21.60 15.00
C PRO A 542 12.94 -21.03 16.42
N ARG A 543 13.37 -19.78 16.56
CA ARG A 543 13.48 -19.10 17.87
C ARG A 543 12.13 -18.96 18.58
N LEU A 544 11.05 -18.79 17.81
CA LEU A 544 9.69 -18.77 18.36
C LEU A 544 9.22 -20.17 18.73
N LYS A 545 9.52 -21.19 17.92
CA LYS A 545 9.16 -22.60 18.20
C LYS A 545 9.81 -23.11 19.48
N ASP A 546 11.05 -22.77 19.76
CA ASP A 546 11.76 -23.17 21.00
C ASP A 546 11.12 -22.61 22.28
N LYS A 547 10.38 -21.50 22.18
CA LYS A 547 9.70 -20.87 23.32
C LYS A 547 8.25 -21.32 23.48
N HIS A 548 7.77 -22.19 22.59
CA HIS A 548 6.39 -22.65 22.53
C HIS A 548 6.20 -24.01 23.20
N ILE A 549 5.06 -24.21 23.89
CA ILE A 549 4.68 -25.51 24.44
C ILE A 549 3.97 -26.31 23.33
N GLU A 550 4.54 -27.44 22.91
CA GLU A 550 4.07 -28.32 21.84
C GLU A 550 2.64 -28.85 22.01
N ASN A 551 2.01 -28.70 23.16
CA ASN A 551 0.74 -29.31 23.51
C ASN A 551 -0.50 -28.42 23.42
N SER A 552 -0.47 -27.26 22.74
CA SER A 552 -1.71 -26.48 22.58
C SER A 552 -2.47 -26.96 21.35
N ILE A 553 -3.70 -27.44 21.59
CA ILE A 553 -4.66 -27.92 20.57
C ILE A 553 -5.00 -26.87 19.48
N ILE A 554 -4.57 -25.61 19.66
CA ILE A 554 -4.94 -24.46 18.81
C ILE A 554 -3.74 -23.99 17.97
N TRP A 555 -2.65 -24.73 17.94
CA TRP A 555 -1.45 -24.33 17.20
C TRP A 555 -1.61 -24.59 15.70
N VAL A 556 -1.66 -23.53 14.92
CA VAL A 556 -1.57 -23.61 13.46
C VAL A 556 -0.10 -23.59 13.10
N GLU A 557 0.36 -24.59 12.37
CA GLU A 557 1.74 -24.60 11.91
C GLU A 557 1.96 -23.51 10.85
N VAL A 558 2.84 -22.56 11.17
CA VAL A 558 3.28 -21.51 10.24
C VAL A 558 4.54 -22.02 9.54
N SER A 559 4.53 -22.01 8.22
CA SER A 559 5.61 -22.52 7.39
C SER A 559 5.76 -21.67 6.13
N THR A 560 7.01 -21.48 5.68
CA THR A 560 7.33 -20.83 4.40
C THR A 560 7.09 -21.74 3.20
N ALA A 561 6.71 -23.01 3.40
CA ALA A 561 6.57 -24.00 2.32
C ALA A 561 5.57 -23.60 1.25
N LEU A 562 4.45 -22.97 1.63
CA LEU A 562 3.46 -22.49 0.67
C LEU A 562 4.02 -21.33 -0.16
N LEU A 563 4.73 -20.42 0.47
CA LEU A 563 5.37 -19.28 -0.21
C LEU A 563 6.44 -19.78 -1.20
N HIS A 564 7.29 -20.72 -0.79
CA HIS A 564 8.26 -21.35 -1.69
C HIS A 564 7.58 -22.04 -2.88
N LYS A 565 6.46 -22.74 -2.63
CA LYS A 565 5.70 -23.39 -3.68
C LYS A 565 5.15 -22.38 -4.70
N GLU A 566 4.56 -21.28 -4.23
CA GLU A 566 4.03 -20.23 -5.12
C GLU A 566 5.16 -19.55 -5.91
N ILE A 567 6.27 -19.22 -5.27
CA ILE A 567 7.44 -18.67 -5.97
C ILE A 567 7.89 -19.61 -7.09
N LYS A 568 8.03 -20.90 -6.79
CA LYS A 568 8.42 -21.92 -7.77
C LYS A 568 7.44 -22.04 -8.92
N GLN A 569 6.13 -22.01 -8.64
CA GLN A 569 5.10 -22.04 -9.69
C GLN A 569 5.15 -20.80 -10.61
N ILE A 570 5.44 -19.63 -10.03
CA ILE A 570 5.62 -18.40 -10.82
C ILE A 570 6.90 -18.50 -11.66
N GLU A 571 8.03 -18.94 -11.08
CA GLU A 571 9.29 -19.12 -11.79
C GLU A 571 9.21 -20.16 -12.92
N GLU A 572 8.36 -21.16 -12.80
CA GLU A 572 8.10 -22.16 -13.85
C GLU A 572 7.24 -21.60 -15.00
N LYS A 573 6.27 -20.75 -14.72
CA LYS A 573 5.39 -20.14 -15.74
C LYS A 573 5.97 -18.89 -16.40
N LEU A 574 6.82 -18.16 -15.68
CA LEU A 574 7.32 -16.86 -16.08
C LEU A 574 8.07 -16.88 -17.43
N PRO A 575 8.95 -17.86 -17.76
CA PRO A 575 9.70 -17.86 -19.00
C PRO A 575 8.83 -17.89 -20.26
N ALA A 576 7.76 -18.70 -20.26
CA ALA A 576 6.84 -18.82 -21.39
C ALA A 576 6.07 -17.51 -21.69
N ILE A 577 5.90 -16.66 -20.68
CA ILE A 577 5.26 -15.35 -20.84
C ILE A 577 6.32 -14.29 -21.22
N LEU A 578 7.49 -14.33 -20.58
CA LEU A 578 8.59 -13.40 -20.84
C LEU A 578 9.08 -13.43 -22.28
N ILE A 579 9.17 -14.62 -22.88
CA ILE A 579 9.66 -14.75 -24.25
C ILE A 579 8.80 -13.95 -25.23
N LYS A 580 7.50 -13.87 -25.02
CA LYS A 580 6.56 -13.13 -25.85
C LYS A 580 6.71 -11.62 -25.72
N CYS A 581 7.21 -11.15 -24.59
CA CYS A 581 7.42 -9.74 -24.28
C CYS A 581 8.88 -9.26 -24.51
N SER A 582 9.77 -10.15 -24.91
CA SER A 582 11.22 -9.90 -24.99
C SER A 582 11.62 -8.72 -25.88
N VAL A 583 10.89 -8.51 -26.97
CA VAL A 583 11.13 -7.40 -27.91
C VAL A 583 10.98 -6.04 -27.22
N HIS A 584 10.02 -5.91 -26.29
CA HIS A 584 9.76 -4.66 -25.59
C HIS A 584 10.87 -4.33 -24.59
N TYR A 585 11.46 -5.33 -23.94
CA TYR A 585 12.65 -5.12 -23.11
C TYR A 585 13.85 -4.62 -23.92
N ALA A 586 14.04 -5.13 -25.15
CA ALA A 586 15.09 -4.67 -26.05
C ALA A 586 14.91 -3.20 -26.46
N VAL A 587 13.67 -2.79 -26.82
CA VAL A 587 13.35 -1.42 -27.22
C VAL A 587 13.56 -0.44 -26.06
N ASP A 588 13.11 -0.78 -24.86
CA ASP A 588 13.29 0.07 -23.68
C ASP A 588 14.76 0.21 -23.29
N HIS A 589 15.55 -0.84 -23.45
CA HIS A 589 16.97 -0.83 -23.15
C HIS A 589 17.74 0.13 -24.08
N TRP A 590 17.41 0.16 -25.37
CA TRP A 590 18.04 1.07 -26.34
C TRP A 590 17.71 2.55 -26.13
N LYS A 591 16.68 2.86 -25.33
CA LYS A 591 16.37 4.24 -24.94
C LYS A 591 17.28 4.80 -23.84
N ASN A 592 18.39 4.12 -23.47
CA ASN A 592 19.41 4.56 -22.51
C ASN A 592 18.88 4.98 -21.14
N ARG A 593 18.49 4.02 -20.32
CA ARG A 593 18.19 4.26 -18.90
C ARG A 593 19.33 3.72 -18.05
N GLU A 594 20.36 4.51 -17.84
CA GLU A 594 21.49 4.17 -16.94
C GLU A 594 21.02 3.91 -15.48
N ASP A 595 19.84 4.44 -15.12
CA ASP A 595 19.24 4.31 -13.78
C ASP A 595 18.31 3.10 -13.64
N SER A 596 18.13 2.28 -14.66
CA SER A 596 17.20 1.13 -14.64
C SER A 596 17.97 -0.20 -14.64
N PRO A 597 17.49 -1.25 -13.94
CA PRO A 597 18.05 -2.59 -14.05
C PRO A 597 18.04 -3.12 -15.50
N ASP A 598 18.99 -3.98 -15.83
CA ASP A 598 19.03 -4.66 -17.13
C ASP A 598 17.95 -5.75 -17.22
N PHE A 599 16.71 -5.33 -17.52
CA PHE A 599 15.60 -6.27 -17.67
C PHE A 599 15.72 -7.18 -18.88
N LEU A 600 16.38 -6.74 -19.97
CA LEU A 600 16.65 -7.58 -21.13
C LEU A 600 17.59 -8.72 -20.77
N GLY A 601 18.69 -8.42 -20.08
CA GLY A 601 19.64 -9.42 -19.59
C GLY A 601 19.01 -10.37 -18.57
N LEU A 602 18.17 -9.86 -17.65
CA LEU A 602 17.41 -10.69 -16.72
C LEU A 602 16.44 -11.64 -17.45
N CYS A 603 15.68 -11.14 -18.43
CA CYS A 603 14.78 -11.92 -19.26
C CYS A 603 15.55 -13.03 -20.00
N TYR A 604 16.64 -12.66 -20.69
CA TYR A 604 17.50 -13.62 -21.40
C TYR A 604 18.03 -14.72 -20.48
N ASN A 605 18.58 -14.35 -19.32
CA ASN A 605 19.13 -15.33 -18.38
C ASN A 605 18.03 -16.25 -17.79
N HIS A 606 16.87 -15.72 -17.43
CA HIS A 606 15.75 -16.54 -16.92
C HIS A 606 15.25 -17.53 -17.95
N ILE A 607 15.17 -17.13 -19.22
CA ILE A 607 14.72 -18.00 -20.32
C ILE A 607 15.78 -19.07 -20.61
N SER A 608 17.07 -18.70 -20.68
CA SER A 608 18.15 -19.66 -20.87
C SER A 608 18.19 -20.72 -19.76
N GLU A 609 18.05 -20.28 -18.51
CA GLU A 609 17.99 -21.16 -17.34
C GLU A 609 16.74 -22.08 -17.35
N ALA A 610 15.60 -21.59 -17.86
CA ALA A 610 14.39 -22.39 -18.01
C ALA A 610 14.58 -23.50 -19.07
N LEU A 611 15.24 -23.19 -20.18
CA LEU A 611 15.54 -24.19 -21.22
C LEU A 611 16.47 -25.30 -20.68
N ILE A 612 17.50 -24.95 -19.91
CA ILE A 612 18.36 -25.95 -19.26
C ILE A 612 17.56 -26.81 -18.28
N ARG A 613 16.70 -26.19 -17.45
CA ARG A 613 15.85 -26.93 -16.51
C ARG A 613 14.84 -27.86 -17.19
N SER A 614 14.31 -27.48 -18.34
CA SER A 614 13.40 -28.33 -19.10
C SER A 614 14.11 -29.54 -19.70
N ILE A 615 15.36 -29.40 -20.17
CA ILE A 615 16.19 -30.53 -20.57
C ILE A 615 16.47 -31.46 -19.38
N GLU A 616 16.93 -30.90 -18.24
CA GLU A 616 17.24 -31.61 -17.00
C GLU A 616 16.03 -32.45 -16.48
N ARG A 617 14.80 -31.90 -16.62
CA ARG A 617 13.56 -32.55 -16.18
C ARG A 617 12.92 -33.46 -17.21
N ASP A 618 13.49 -33.55 -18.41
CA ASP A 618 12.92 -34.30 -19.56
C ASP A 618 11.54 -33.75 -19.98
N ASP A 619 11.33 -32.43 -19.83
CA ASP A 619 10.09 -31.75 -20.19
C ASP A 619 10.19 -31.12 -21.58
N PHE A 620 9.95 -31.96 -22.60
CA PHE A 620 9.99 -31.50 -23.99
C PHE A 620 8.91 -30.45 -24.30
N GLN A 621 7.77 -30.48 -23.62
CA GLN A 621 6.69 -29.53 -23.88
C GLN A 621 7.08 -28.11 -23.43
N GLU A 622 7.61 -27.97 -22.22
CA GLU A 622 8.14 -26.68 -21.73
C GLU A 622 9.27 -26.17 -22.63
N PHE A 623 10.19 -27.05 -22.99
CA PHE A 623 11.29 -26.70 -23.90
C PHE A 623 10.76 -26.20 -25.24
N GLN A 624 9.80 -26.88 -25.85
CA GLN A 624 9.23 -26.53 -27.16
C GLN A 624 8.50 -25.17 -27.12
N GLU A 625 7.76 -24.88 -26.06
CA GLU A 625 7.04 -23.60 -25.92
C GLU A 625 8.00 -22.41 -25.88
N ILE A 626 9.13 -22.53 -25.20
CA ILE A 626 10.12 -21.47 -25.03
C ILE A 626 11.08 -21.40 -26.22
N TYR A 627 11.60 -22.54 -26.68
CA TYR A 627 12.68 -22.59 -27.67
C TYR A 627 12.29 -22.04 -29.04
N LYS A 628 11.00 -22.13 -29.41
CA LYS A 628 10.48 -21.62 -30.70
C LYS A 628 10.82 -20.16 -30.98
N ASP A 629 10.81 -19.33 -29.93
CA ASP A 629 11.04 -17.89 -30.05
C ASP A 629 12.37 -17.46 -29.44
N TYR A 630 13.11 -18.41 -28.82
CA TYR A 630 14.35 -18.13 -28.13
C TYR A 630 15.47 -17.59 -29.05
N PHE A 631 15.57 -18.09 -30.28
CA PHE A 631 16.58 -17.59 -31.20
C PHE A 631 16.41 -16.09 -31.53
N GLY A 632 15.15 -15.64 -31.62
CA GLY A 632 14.85 -14.21 -31.80
C GLY A 632 15.35 -13.35 -30.62
N LEU A 633 15.13 -13.82 -29.39
CA LEU A 633 15.67 -13.16 -28.18
C LEU A 633 17.19 -13.15 -28.17
N VAL A 634 17.84 -14.26 -28.57
CA VAL A 634 19.30 -14.35 -28.67
C VAL A 634 19.86 -13.29 -29.64
N LEU A 635 19.24 -13.13 -30.81
CA LEU A 635 19.65 -12.10 -31.79
C LEU A 635 19.50 -10.68 -31.24
N LEU A 636 18.42 -10.39 -30.56
CA LEU A 636 18.20 -9.09 -29.89
C LEU A 636 19.24 -8.82 -28.83
N TYR A 637 19.46 -9.80 -27.95
CA TYR A 637 20.43 -9.67 -26.85
C TYR A 637 21.88 -9.60 -27.36
N GLN A 638 22.20 -10.36 -28.41
CA GLN A 638 23.50 -10.30 -29.07
C GLN A 638 23.80 -8.90 -29.63
N GLU A 639 22.85 -8.29 -30.30
CA GLU A 639 23.01 -6.93 -30.87
C GLU A 639 23.13 -5.89 -29.74
N TYR A 640 22.38 -6.04 -28.69
CA TYR A 640 22.50 -5.18 -27.50
C TYR A 640 23.89 -5.29 -26.87
N VAL A 641 24.34 -6.51 -26.54
CA VAL A 641 25.64 -6.76 -25.91
C VAL A 641 26.77 -6.25 -26.81
N ARG A 642 26.71 -6.53 -28.10
CA ARG A 642 27.67 -6.06 -29.06
C ARG A 642 27.79 -4.53 -29.10
N THR A 643 26.66 -3.84 -29.09
CA THR A 643 26.62 -2.38 -29.14
C THR A 643 27.16 -1.75 -27.84
N ASP A 644 26.84 -2.32 -26.70
CA ASP A 644 27.27 -1.84 -25.39
C ASP A 644 28.78 -2.07 -25.18
N VAL A 645 29.26 -3.27 -25.50
CA VAL A 645 30.68 -3.63 -25.37
C VAL A 645 31.54 -2.78 -26.31
N ILE A 646 31.05 -2.44 -27.52
CA ILE A 646 31.78 -1.54 -28.42
C ILE A 646 31.91 -0.13 -27.85
N LYS A 647 30.88 0.38 -27.16
CA LYS A 647 30.94 1.68 -26.49
C LYS A 647 31.98 1.72 -25.38
N HIS A 648 32.15 0.63 -24.63
CA HIS A 648 33.02 0.53 -23.46
C HIS A 648 34.33 -0.23 -23.73
N LYS A 649 34.70 -0.47 -25.02
CA LYS A 649 35.87 -1.27 -25.40
C LYS A 649 37.21 -0.80 -24.84
N GLU A 650 37.34 0.49 -24.49
CA GLU A 650 38.55 1.07 -23.94
C GLU A 650 38.77 0.71 -22.45
N GLU A 651 37.72 0.23 -21.78
CA GLU A 651 37.76 -0.14 -20.36
C GLU A 651 38.21 -1.59 -20.13
N HIS A 652 38.21 -2.43 -21.18
CA HIS A 652 38.45 -3.87 -21.07
C HIS A 652 39.50 -4.38 -22.03
N MET A 653 40.16 -5.50 -21.69
CA MET A 653 41.08 -6.19 -22.58
C MET A 653 40.36 -6.75 -23.80
N ALA A 654 40.98 -6.69 -24.98
CA ALA A 654 40.37 -7.08 -26.25
C ALA A 654 39.80 -8.52 -26.25
N GLY A 655 40.47 -9.48 -25.60
CA GLY A 655 39.97 -10.86 -25.47
C GLY A 655 38.68 -10.94 -24.68
N ILE A 656 38.57 -10.23 -23.56
CA ILE A 656 37.33 -10.18 -22.75
C ILE A 656 36.20 -9.56 -23.55
N VAL A 657 36.45 -8.45 -24.25
CA VAL A 657 35.47 -7.77 -25.12
C VAL A 657 34.91 -8.74 -26.16
N PHE A 658 35.78 -9.52 -26.82
CA PHE A 658 35.34 -10.50 -27.82
C PHE A 658 34.49 -11.62 -27.21
N HIS A 659 34.92 -12.21 -26.08
CA HIS A 659 34.18 -13.27 -25.40
C HIS A 659 32.83 -12.81 -24.90
N VAL A 660 32.73 -11.64 -24.30
CA VAL A 660 31.44 -11.06 -23.86
C VAL A 660 30.53 -10.76 -25.06
N ALA A 661 31.09 -10.16 -26.12
CA ALA A 661 30.31 -9.81 -27.31
C ALA A 661 29.78 -11.03 -28.08
N THR A 662 30.39 -12.21 -27.92
CA THR A 662 29.98 -13.45 -28.62
C THR A 662 29.28 -14.45 -27.71
N ALA A 663 29.17 -14.16 -26.40
CA ALA A 663 28.59 -15.07 -25.41
C ALA A 663 27.15 -15.51 -25.76
N PRO A 664 26.19 -14.63 -26.15
CA PRO A 664 24.85 -15.08 -26.40
C PRO A 664 24.73 -16.14 -27.50
N PHE A 665 25.55 -16.05 -28.54
CA PHE A 665 25.60 -17.06 -29.61
C PHE A 665 26.20 -18.37 -29.12
N ALA A 666 27.23 -18.31 -28.30
CA ALA A 666 27.86 -19.51 -27.72
C ALA A 666 26.88 -20.23 -26.81
N GLU A 667 26.15 -19.49 -25.97
CA GLU A 667 25.15 -20.03 -25.06
C GLU A 667 23.96 -20.65 -25.81
N TYR A 668 23.53 -20.02 -26.89
CA TYR A 668 22.50 -20.59 -27.75
C TYR A 668 22.97 -21.91 -28.40
N ALA A 669 24.18 -21.94 -28.94
CA ALA A 669 24.76 -23.15 -29.52
C ALA A 669 24.91 -24.26 -28.46
N LEU A 670 25.35 -23.90 -27.27
CA LEU A 670 25.49 -24.83 -26.15
C LEU A 670 24.12 -25.44 -25.75
N ILE A 671 23.10 -24.62 -25.52
CA ILE A 671 21.77 -25.08 -25.14
C ILE A 671 21.17 -25.97 -26.23
N SER A 672 21.32 -25.56 -27.49
CA SER A 672 20.85 -26.34 -28.64
C SER A 672 21.59 -27.66 -28.78
N GLY A 673 22.89 -27.68 -28.56
CA GLY A 673 23.74 -28.87 -28.57
C GLY A 673 23.38 -29.84 -27.44
N LEU A 674 23.18 -29.31 -26.22
CA LEU A 674 22.74 -30.11 -25.07
C LEU A 674 21.34 -30.75 -25.29
N ALA A 675 20.43 -30.02 -25.94
CA ALA A 675 19.12 -30.57 -26.30
C ALA A 675 19.24 -31.71 -27.34
N ILE A 676 20.11 -31.57 -28.32
CA ILE A 676 20.39 -32.64 -29.31
C ILE A 676 21.01 -33.87 -28.64
N ILE A 677 22.01 -33.68 -27.78
CA ILE A 677 22.67 -34.75 -27.01
C ILE A 677 21.64 -35.47 -26.11
N TRP A 678 20.79 -34.72 -25.43
CA TRP A 678 19.75 -35.26 -24.57
C TRP A 678 18.74 -36.12 -25.34
N GLY A 679 18.25 -35.59 -26.47
CA GLY A 679 17.34 -36.36 -27.35
C GLY A 679 17.98 -37.64 -27.91
N GLU A 680 19.26 -37.59 -28.30
CA GLU A 680 19.99 -38.74 -28.75
C GLU A 680 20.19 -39.79 -27.64
N PHE A 681 20.49 -39.34 -26.40
CA PHE A 681 20.61 -40.21 -25.22
C PHE A 681 19.27 -40.87 -24.85
N LYS A 682 18.16 -40.16 -25.00
CA LYS A 682 16.81 -40.69 -24.73
C LYS A 682 16.27 -41.51 -25.90
N GLU A 683 16.90 -41.50 -27.06
CA GLU A 683 16.42 -42.08 -28.36
C GLU A 683 15.15 -41.38 -28.85
N GLU A 684 15.04 -40.08 -28.61
CA GLU A 684 13.90 -39.25 -28.97
C GLU A 684 14.30 -38.13 -29.95
N ASN A 685 13.93 -38.33 -31.25
CA ASN A 685 14.27 -37.38 -32.31
C ASN A 685 13.56 -36.02 -32.17
N CYS A 686 12.49 -35.92 -31.36
CA CYS A 686 11.69 -34.70 -31.25
C CYS A 686 12.52 -33.45 -30.81
N TRP A 687 13.55 -33.61 -29.97
CA TRP A 687 14.44 -32.56 -29.56
C TRP A 687 15.25 -31.99 -30.72
N LYS A 688 15.90 -32.87 -31.49
CA LYS A 688 16.67 -32.49 -32.69
C LYS A 688 15.78 -31.90 -33.78
N ASP A 689 14.63 -32.50 -34.04
CA ASP A 689 13.67 -32.04 -35.05
C ASP A 689 13.15 -30.64 -34.72
N LEU A 690 12.93 -30.33 -33.45
CA LEU A 690 12.55 -29.00 -33.02
C LEU A 690 13.69 -27.97 -33.27
N VAL A 691 14.93 -28.27 -32.84
CA VAL A 691 16.11 -27.43 -33.08
C VAL A 691 16.29 -27.17 -34.56
N ASP A 692 16.26 -28.20 -35.41
CA ASP A 692 16.38 -28.08 -36.86
C ASP A 692 15.21 -27.27 -37.47
N SER A 693 13.97 -27.43 -36.98
CA SER A 693 12.80 -26.72 -37.49
C SER A 693 12.85 -25.23 -37.23
N VAL A 694 13.38 -24.80 -36.05
CA VAL A 694 13.56 -23.38 -35.73
C VAL A 694 14.60 -22.76 -36.65
N LEU A 695 15.73 -23.43 -36.84
CA LEU A 695 16.77 -22.99 -37.73
C LEU A 695 16.33 -22.93 -39.20
N GLN A 696 15.65 -23.95 -39.67
CA GLN A 696 15.07 -24.00 -41.02
C GLN A 696 14.11 -22.84 -41.26
N ARG A 697 13.18 -22.60 -40.37
CA ARG A 697 12.26 -21.46 -40.45
C ARG A 697 12.99 -20.14 -40.53
N PHE A 698 14.05 -19.93 -39.73
CA PHE A 698 14.87 -18.73 -39.78
C PHE A 698 15.52 -18.52 -41.15
N VAL A 699 16.12 -19.57 -41.73
CA VAL A 699 16.75 -19.52 -43.05
C VAL A 699 15.77 -19.26 -44.17
N GLU A 700 14.55 -19.84 -44.09
CA GLU A 700 13.50 -19.69 -45.10
C GLU A 700 12.84 -18.31 -45.08
N GLN A 701 12.88 -17.57 -43.95
CA GLN A 701 12.26 -16.25 -43.85
C GLN A 701 12.95 -15.19 -44.69
N ASP A 702 14.28 -15.21 -44.78
CA ASP A 702 15.05 -14.23 -45.54
C ASP A 702 16.39 -14.88 -46.01
N GLU A 703 16.75 -14.69 -47.30
CA GLU A 703 18.05 -15.13 -47.79
C GLU A 703 19.24 -14.48 -47.08
N GLY A 704 19.08 -13.26 -46.58
CA GLY A 704 20.10 -12.57 -45.78
C GLY A 704 20.43 -13.27 -44.46
N ASN A 705 19.51 -14.11 -43.94
CA ASN A 705 19.70 -14.85 -42.69
C ASN A 705 20.82 -15.90 -42.76
N LYS A 706 21.13 -16.41 -43.98
CA LYS A 706 22.29 -17.26 -44.17
C LYS A 706 23.61 -16.56 -43.84
N ARG A 707 23.68 -15.24 -44.09
CA ARG A 707 24.85 -14.45 -43.73
C ARG A 707 24.98 -14.29 -42.21
N ILE A 708 23.88 -14.22 -41.48
CA ILE A 708 23.90 -14.21 -40.02
C ILE A 708 24.49 -15.52 -39.49
N LEU A 709 24.09 -16.67 -40.06
CA LEU A 709 24.66 -17.97 -39.70
C LEU A 709 26.17 -18.06 -40.05
N GLN A 710 26.64 -17.49 -41.18
CA GLN A 710 28.06 -17.42 -41.51
C GLN A 710 28.82 -16.62 -40.44
N ILE A 711 28.29 -15.45 -40.02
CA ILE A 711 28.89 -14.63 -38.96
C ILE A 711 28.91 -15.41 -37.63
N PHE A 712 27.83 -16.09 -37.30
CA PHE A 712 27.72 -16.92 -36.11
C PHE A 712 28.80 -18.03 -36.09
N ALA A 713 28.92 -18.79 -37.20
CA ALA A 713 29.94 -19.81 -37.30
C ALA A 713 31.38 -19.23 -37.20
N GLN A 714 31.65 -18.09 -37.87
CA GLN A 714 32.96 -17.42 -37.79
C GLN A 714 33.28 -16.96 -36.36
N GLN A 715 32.30 -16.43 -35.65
CA GLN A 715 32.48 -15.98 -34.26
C GLN A 715 32.80 -17.15 -33.32
N LEU A 716 32.05 -18.23 -33.41
CA LEU A 716 32.34 -19.42 -32.60
C LEU A 716 33.67 -20.07 -32.98
N GLN A 717 34.03 -20.14 -34.28
CA GLN A 717 35.30 -20.63 -34.70
C GLN A 717 36.48 -19.77 -34.19
N ALA A 718 36.30 -18.44 -34.13
CA ALA A 718 37.31 -17.54 -33.56
C ALA A 718 37.38 -17.69 -32.03
N ARG A 719 36.29 -17.89 -31.35
CA ARG A 719 36.22 -18.13 -29.90
C ARG A 719 36.97 -19.40 -29.50
N GLN A 720 36.84 -20.47 -30.26
CA GLN A 720 37.61 -21.70 -30.02
C GLN A 720 39.12 -21.51 -30.10
N ARG A 721 39.59 -20.57 -30.94
CA ARG A 721 41.03 -20.30 -31.14
C ARG A 721 41.63 -19.36 -30.08
N ASP A 722 40.78 -18.68 -29.34
CA ASP A 722 41.25 -17.72 -28.34
C ASP A 722 41.47 -18.41 -26.99
N ILE A 723 42.71 -18.72 -26.70
CA ILE A 723 43.15 -19.45 -25.49
C ILE A 723 43.16 -18.56 -24.24
N LEU A 724 43.07 -17.22 -24.37
CA LEU A 724 43.25 -16.26 -23.27
C LEU A 724 41.93 -15.67 -22.74
N GLY A 725 40.83 -15.96 -23.39
CA GLY A 725 39.53 -15.34 -23.05
C GLY A 725 38.65 -16.20 -22.16
N ILE A 726 38.91 -16.28 -20.85
CA ILE A 726 37.95 -16.80 -19.90
C ILE A 726 36.98 -15.69 -19.58
N GLY A 727 35.76 -15.79 -20.08
CA GLY A 727 34.66 -14.86 -19.75
C GLY A 727 34.00 -15.23 -18.44
N ASN A 728 33.43 -14.23 -17.74
CA ASN A 728 32.66 -14.49 -16.51
C ASN A 728 31.46 -15.43 -16.75
N ARG A 729 31.01 -15.56 -18.00
CA ARG A 729 29.89 -16.43 -18.37
C ARG A 729 30.28 -17.89 -18.60
N ASP A 730 31.57 -18.18 -18.78
CA ASP A 730 32.06 -19.57 -18.95
C ASP A 730 31.77 -20.42 -17.70
N ILE A 731 31.77 -19.81 -16.51
CA ILE A 731 31.37 -20.47 -15.25
C ILE A 731 29.88 -20.89 -15.30
N LEU A 732 29.03 -20.03 -15.84
CA LEU A 732 27.59 -20.32 -15.98
C LEU A 732 27.37 -21.45 -16.98
N GLN A 733 28.04 -21.38 -18.16
CA GLN A 733 27.98 -22.39 -19.21
C GLN A 733 28.45 -23.76 -18.70
N THR A 734 29.59 -23.80 -17.98
CA THR A 734 30.08 -24.99 -17.30
C THR A 734 29.06 -25.55 -16.31
N GLY A 735 28.40 -24.69 -15.51
CA GLY A 735 27.37 -25.10 -14.57
C GLY A 735 26.17 -25.73 -15.27
N TRP A 736 25.73 -25.20 -16.41
CA TRP A 736 24.66 -25.78 -17.21
C TRP A 736 25.05 -27.15 -17.76
N THR A 737 26.26 -27.29 -18.32
CA THR A 737 26.76 -28.56 -18.82
C THR A 737 26.81 -29.62 -17.72
N GLN A 738 27.37 -29.29 -16.54
CA GLN A 738 27.47 -30.21 -15.39
C GLN A 738 26.11 -30.71 -14.91
N ARG A 739 25.07 -29.90 -14.97
CA ARG A 739 23.70 -30.33 -14.59
C ARG A 739 23.17 -31.38 -15.55
N ILE A 740 23.38 -31.23 -16.86
CA ILE A 740 22.98 -32.23 -17.85
C ILE A 740 23.82 -33.49 -17.75
N GLU A 741 25.16 -33.37 -17.53
CA GLU A 741 26.04 -34.51 -17.21
C GLU A 741 25.51 -35.32 -16.03
N HIS A 742 25.11 -34.64 -14.98
CA HIS A 742 24.55 -35.28 -13.79
C HIS A 742 23.22 -35.98 -14.11
N SER A 743 22.32 -35.33 -14.87
CA SER A 743 21.04 -35.90 -15.27
C SER A 743 21.20 -37.11 -16.18
N ILE A 744 22.17 -37.14 -17.09
CA ILE A 744 22.53 -38.33 -17.89
C ILE A 744 23.01 -39.43 -16.94
N SER A 745 23.95 -39.13 -16.03
CA SER A 745 24.57 -40.13 -15.17
C SER A 745 23.57 -40.74 -14.14
N GLU A 746 22.56 -39.99 -13.72
CA GLU A 746 21.49 -40.50 -12.84
C GLU A 746 20.36 -41.24 -13.59
N SER A 747 20.35 -41.16 -14.88
CA SER A 747 19.28 -41.79 -15.67
C SER A 747 19.34 -43.33 -15.59
N PRO A 748 18.17 -44.02 -15.49
CA PRO A 748 18.11 -45.50 -15.57
C PRO A 748 18.65 -46.10 -16.88
N LYS A 749 18.75 -45.31 -17.96
CA LYS A 749 19.32 -45.72 -19.25
C LYS A 749 20.84 -45.59 -19.29
N PHE A 750 21.46 -45.09 -18.22
CA PHE A 750 22.92 -44.92 -18.15
C PHE A 750 23.59 -46.27 -17.92
N GLU A 751 24.20 -46.81 -18.99
CA GLU A 751 25.02 -48.03 -18.94
C GLU A 751 26.44 -47.71 -19.38
N THR A 752 27.41 -48.30 -18.73
CA THR A 752 28.83 -48.10 -19.02
C THR A 752 29.46 -49.36 -19.61
N GLU A 753 30.47 -49.15 -20.43
CA GLU A 753 31.34 -50.22 -20.93
C GLU A 753 32.81 -49.81 -20.77
N TYR A 754 33.69 -50.81 -20.60
CA TYR A 754 35.15 -50.57 -20.46
C TYR A 754 35.80 -50.76 -21.84
N ASP A 755 36.41 -49.74 -22.38
CA ASP A 755 37.26 -49.78 -23.56
C ASP A 755 38.73 -49.65 -23.12
N HIS A 756 39.43 -50.77 -23.14
CA HIS A 756 40.86 -50.98 -22.82
C HIS A 756 41.44 -50.19 -21.64
N PHE A 757 41.20 -48.93 -21.45
CA PHE A 757 41.78 -48.05 -20.40
C PHE A 757 40.83 -47.09 -19.78
N SER A 758 39.62 -46.93 -20.31
CA SER A 758 38.64 -45.94 -19.79
C SER A 758 37.23 -46.51 -19.80
N GLU A 759 36.47 -46.16 -18.81
CA GLU A 759 35.02 -46.39 -18.72
C GLU A 759 34.34 -45.37 -19.63
N ARG A 760 33.45 -45.83 -20.51
CA ARG A 760 32.71 -45.01 -21.45
C ARG A 760 31.22 -45.30 -21.39
N LEU A 761 30.40 -44.36 -21.88
CA LEU A 761 28.99 -44.60 -22.06
C LEU A 761 28.78 -45.70 -23.12
N LYS A 762 28.03 -46.73 -22.80
CA LYS A 762 27.64 -47.78 -23.76
C LYS A 762 26.55 -47.25 -24.66
N THR A 763 26.89 -47.01 -25.95
CA THR A 763 25.95 -46.44 -26.91
C THR A 763 26.34 -46.85 -28.32
N ASP A 764 25.33 -47.07 -29.20
CA ASP A 764 25.54 -47.27 -30.64
C ASP A 764 25.57 -45.94 -31.40
N SER A 765 25.25 -44.82 -30.72
CA SER A 765 25.29 -43.49 -31.32
C SER A 765 26.72 -42.98 -31.47
N LYS A 766 27.13 -42.69 -32.71
CA LYS A 766 28.44 -42.08 -33.03
C LYS A 766 28.55 -40.73 -32.33
N LEU A 767 27.46 -39.94 -32.24
CA LEU A 767 27.44 -38.65 -31.61
C LEU A 767 27.74 -38.77 -30.13
N LEU A 768 27.00 -39.65 -29.42
CA LEU A 768 27.22 -39.82 -27.97
C LEU A 768 28.60 -40.42 -27.67
N SER A 769 29.11 -41.31 -28.48
CA SER A 769 30.42 -41.92 -28.25
C SER A 769 31.56 -40.87 -28.34
N GLU A 770 31.39 -39.82 -29.14
CA GLU A 770 32.37 -38.76 -29.29
C GLU A 770 32.21 -37.66 -28.21
N PHE A 771 30.98 -37.25 -27.91
CA PHE A 771 30.72 -36.15 -26.99
C PHE A 771 30.57 -36.54 -25.51
N CYS A 772 30.16 -37.76 -25.24
CA CYS A 772 30.16 -38.30 -23.88
C CYS A 772 31.54 -38.98 -23.64
N GLY A 773 32.52 -38.19 -23.24
CA GLY A 773 33.91 -38.63 -23.09
C GLY A 773 34.08 -39.73 -22.02
N SER A 774 35.32 -39.99 -21.59
CA SER A 774 35.64 -40.98 -20.54
C SER A 774 34.92 -40.62 -19.25
N ILE A 775 34.27 -41.61 -18.63
CA ILE A 775 33.64 -41.45 -17.30
C ILE A 775 34.75 -41.18 -16.28
N LEU A 776 34.64 -40.02 -15.61
CA LEU A 776 35.57 -39.64 -14.58
C LEU A 776 35.45 -40.53 -13.31
N PHE A 777 36.46 -40.48 -12.43
CA PHE A 777 36.59 -41.24 -11.17
C PHE A 777 35.35 -41.25 -10.26
N HIS A 778 34.37 -40.42 -10.52
CA HIS A 778 33.11 -40.29 -9.73
C HIS A 778 31.86 -40.85 -10.45
N GLY A 779 32.04 -41.57 -11.57
CA GLY A 779 30.89 -42.17 -12.29
C GLY A 779 29.99 -41.14 -13.02
N SER A 780 30.46 -39.92 -13.27
CA SER A 780 29.74 -38.91 -14.04
C SER A 780 30.31 -38.82 -15.48
N VAL A 781 29.41 -38.66 -16.43
CA VAL A 781 29.79 -38.37 -17.83
C VAL A 781 30.35 -36.96 -17.88
N GLU A 782 31.35 -36.75 -18.73
CA GLU A 782 31.89 -35.43 -19.06
C GLU A 782 31.51 -35.10 -20.51
N LEU A 783 30.74 -34.04 -20.68
CA LEU A 783 30.35 -33.52 -21.98
C LEU A 783 31.37 -32.49 -22.45
N HIS A 784 31.94 -32.72 -23.63
CA HIS A 784 32.91 -31.80 -24.24
C HIS A 784 32.27 -31.05 -25.40
N ASP A 785 32.61 -29.74 -25.50
CA ASP A 785 32.30 -28.87 -26.66
C ASP A 785 30.86 -29.07 -27.23
N SER A 786 29.81 -29.08 -26.35
CA SER A 786 28.44 -29.34 -26.76
C SER A 786 27.90 -28.33 -27.80
N GLU A 787 28.49 -27.13 -27.89
CA GLU A 787 28.18 -26.14 -28.91
C GLU A 787 28.59 -26.64 -30.32
N ASP A 788 29.63 -27.48 -30.42
CA ASP A 788 30.04 -28.05 -31.68
C ASP A 788 28.98 -28.95 -32.30
N VAL A 789 28.24 -29.68 -31.47
CA VAL A 789 27.12 -30.55 -31.90
C VAL A 789 26.09 -29.77 -32.70
N TYR A 790 25.62 -28.62 -32.14
CA TYR A 790 24.64 -27.80 -32.84
C TYR A 790 25.20 -27.26 -34.15
N MET A 791 26.42 -26.79 -34.12
CA MET A 791 27.07 -26.21 -35.32
C MET A 791 27.25 -27.22 -36.45
N ILE A 792 27.69 -28.42 -36.11
CA ILE A 792 27.99 -29.45 -37.11
C ILE A 792 26.72 -30.14 -37.58
N VAL A 793 25.87 -30.55 -36.63
CA VAL A 793 24.65 -31.33 -36.94
C VAL A 793 23.56 -30.51 -37.63
N SER A 794 23.43 -29.21 -37.24
CA SER A 794 22.31 -28.37 -37.68
C SER A 794 22.73 -27.23 -38.59
N VAL A 795 23.74 -26.39 -38.18
CA VAL A 795 24.08 -25.15 -38.89
C VAL A 795 24.87 -25.40 -40.18
N ASN A 796 25.83 -26.34 -40.19
CA ASN A 796 26.64 -26.64 -41.36
C ASN A 796 25.86 -27.07 -42.62
N LYS A 797 24.61 -27.55 -42.44
CA LYS A 797 23.70 -27.85 -43.56
C LYS A 797 23.38 -26.66 -44.46
N TYR A 798 23.48 -25.45 -43.90
CA TYR A 798 23.13 -24.18 -44.55
C TYR A 798 24.32 -23.33 -44.94
N LEU A 799 25.57 -23.77 -44.62
CA LEU A 799 26.79 -23.03 -44.89
C LEU A 799 27.48 -23.58 -46.13
N PRO A 800 28.17 -22.73 -46.95
CA PRO A 800 29.06 -23.17 -48.02
C PRO A 800 30.18 -24.01 -47.46
N ASP A 801 30.71 -24.99 -48.27
CA ASP A 801 31.74 -25.94 -47.83
C ASP A 801 33.02 -25.26 -47.34
N ASP A 802 33.38 -24.09 -47.88
CA ASP A 802 34.55 -23.29 -47.53
C ASP A 802 34.37 -22.48 -46.23
N GLN A 803 33.13 -22.41 -45.71
CA GLN A 803 32.74 -21.67 -44.52
C GLN A 803 32.11 -22.52 -43.44
N LYS A 804 32.11 -23.84 -43.61
CA LYS A 804 31.60 -24.77 -42.60
C LYS A 804 32.43 -24.66 -41.33
N TYR A 805 31.72 -24.72 -40.20
CA TYR A 805 32.31 -24.78 -38.87
C TYR A 805 33.08 -26.09 -38.69
N GLN A 806 34.25 -26.02 -38.08
CA GLN A 806 35.11 -27.16 -37.81
C GLN A 806 35.35 -27.30 -36.31
N SER A 807 35.12 -28.48 -35.75
CA SER A 807 35.45 -28.80 -34.38
C SER A 807 36.95 -28.85 -34.10
N ARG A 808 37.34 -28.72 -32.84
CA ARG A 808 38.74 -28.92 -32.43
C ARG A 808 39.22 -30.37 -32.64
N SER A 809 38.33 -31.31 -32.40
CA SER A 809 38.57 -32.74 -32.51
C SER A 809 38.55 -33.27 -33.94
N GLY A 810 37.87 -32.56 -34.85
CA GLY A 810 37.71 -32.97 -36.23
C GLY A 810 36.74 -34.15 -36.44
N TRP A 811 35.85 -34.43 -35.47
CA TRP A 811 34.90 -35.53 -35.48
C TRP A 811 33.82 -35.43 -36.58
N GLU A 812 33.58 -34.24 -37.12
CA GLU A 812 32.70 -34.02 -38.24
C GLU A 812 33.04 -34.88 -39.44
N ARG A 813 34.34 -35.22 -39.64
CA ARG A 813 34.76 -36.06 -40.75
C ARG A 813 34.25 -37.48 -40.65
N ASP A 814 34.14 -38.03 -39.46
CA ASP A 814 33.64 -39.36 -39.20
C ASP A 814 32.10 -39.38 -39.12
N TYR A 815 31.46 -38.25 -38.84
CA TYR A 815 29.99 -38.11 -38.80
C TYR A 815 29.38 -37.99 -40.21
N GLU A 816 30.06 -37.27 -41.14
CA GLU A 816 29.61 -37.07 -42.52
C GLU A 816 29.91 -38.31 -43.44
N SER A 817 30.82 -39.23 -43.04
CA SER A 817 31.15 -40.47 -43.72
C SER A 817 30.18 -41.61 -43.33
#